data_1dfa3f6a5693faab8bc106e6164ba0b6
#
_entry.id   1dfa3f6a5693faab8bc106e6164ba0b6
#
_cell.length_a   1.000
_cell.length_b   1.000
_cell.length_c   1.000
_cell.angle_alpha   90.00
_cell.angle_beta   90.00
_cell.angle_gamma   90.00
#
_symmetry.space_group_name_H-M   'P 1'
#
loop_
_entity.id
_entity.type
_entity.pdbx_description
1 polymer ?
#
loop_
_entity_poly.entity_id
_entity_poly.type
_entity_poly.pdbx_seq_one_letter_code
_entity_poly.pdbx_strand_id
1 'polypeptide(L)'
;MKQLIISMICIMLPCTATLAVARPMSFAANDTTVIKKDSLKNQNKNDATKKKESDYEKLVKKGGSFEQGLFSVRHIEKDWYFEIPEKALGRLFLTVTRFVSVPEGFDMLGGEKVNDNTIYFERYDDKTLLVRSWAHSQKANPKDKIAELVKRSTVDPIVFKLDIIGKNSKTGDMLVNVTRLFKADNKIAGFTPSDKNQVKLGGLLDDRSYIDTIKTYPINVEVSTLRTYTVSAGKTMAARDGFATLSLNTSIVQLPEKPMRPRLDDERVGYFNNQIVTFSDRETSKKDAIISRYRLVPKDKKAYAQGKLVEPEKQIVYYIDPATPKEWVPYLIEGINDWNKAFEAAGFKNAIVGKEVPKGSNISPDDAQYSFLRYLPSEKENAYGPRIVDPRSGEIIESHICWYHNVMNLLTKWYMTQCGPLDKRAQTMKFDKDLMGKLIRFVSSHEVGHTLGLRHNMIASNATPVEKLRDKAWVERHGHTASIMDYARFNYVAQPEDRISESGLFPRINDYDKWAIKWGYQYRPEFADEFAEKKALRTEVTKVLSSNKRLRYVGDEGKGMDPRSQTEDLGDNSMEASDYGIKNLQRVMQNIEKWTAQPDGQTDDLNTMYRNVRTQFMRYVLHVQRNINGKYINNWPSDRMNDIVPATLQKQAIDWMGRHVFTIPTWLYPDRIVNKVGVDADDEFSTRATTTISYLLSPGALYNCMTNSFSASQPYKLEDYLNDVMHAAWKPMNATDERGNNFRRRLEQTYVDFIGLIINPSGTSKDNNVKYSRSDIILYALKHLDAIDDFCKQQLQTVNAAGINAMHYNNLLLKTKKIREKYQNPDK
;
A
#
# COMPACT_ATOMS: atom_id res chain seq x y z
N MET A 1 6.46 -28.24 -7.74
CA MET A 1 5.09 -27.71 -7.72
C MET A 1 4.79 -27.05 -6.38
N LYS A 2 5.49 -25.97 -6.04
CA LYS A 2 5.23 -25.09 -4.87
C LYS A 2 5.82 -23.71 -5.16
N GLN A 3 5.29 -23.02 -6.17
CA GLN A 3 5.68 -21.64 -6.50
C GLN A 3 4.57 -21.04 -7.35
N LEU A 4 3.50 -20.56 -6.72
CA LEU A 4 2.58 -19.58 -7.33
C LEU A 4 1.45 -19.25 -6.34
N ILE A 5 1.75 -18.79 -5.15
CA ILE A 5 0.86 -18.01 -4.29
C ILE A 5 1.77 -17.29 -3.27
N ILE A 6 2.47 -16.26 -3.68
CA ILE A 6 3.03 -15.23 -2.78
C ILE A 6 3.03 -13.95 -3.59
N SER A 7 1.92 -13.29 -3.56
CA SER A 7 1.82 -11.86 -3.78
C SER A 7 0.53 -11.38 -3.13
N MET A 8 0.68 -10.53 -2.13
CA MET A 8 -0.38 -9.80 -1.41
C MET A 8 -1.12 -10.56 -0.29
N ILE A 9 -0.42 -10.82 0.81
CA ILE A 9 -1.08 -10.83 2.13
C ILE A 9 -0.19 -10.02 3.07
N CYS A 10 -0.49 -8.75 3.27
CA CYS A 10 -0.10 -8.02 4.46
C CYS A 10 -0.97 -8.54 5.62
N ILE A 11 -0.42 -9.48 6.37
CA ILE A 11 -1.04 -9.97 7.61
C ILE A 11 -0.70 -8.96 8.72
N MET A 12 -1.72 -8.27 9.21
CA MET A 12 -1.64 -7.61 10.52
C MET A 12 -1.82 -8.67 11.60
N LEU A 13 -0.78 -8.93 12.37
CA LEU A 13 -0.85 -9.68 13.63
C LEU A 13 -1.34 -8.74 14.75
N PRO A 14 -2.28 -9.16 15.58
CA PRO A 14 -2.63 -8.41 16.78
C PRO A 14 -1.56 -8.61 17.86
N CYS A 15 -1.06 -7.50 18.38
CA CYS A 15 -0.14 -7.45 19.50
C CYS A 15 -0.89 -7.81 20.79
N THR A 16 -0.70 -9.02 21.31
CA THR A 16 -1.11 -9.39 22.68
C THR A 16 -0.02 -8.95 23.63
N ALA A 17 -0.34 -7.97 24.45
CA ALA A 17 0.51 -7.52 25.55
C ALA A 17 0.52 -8.56 26.67
N THR A 18 1.66 -9.16 26.92
CA THR A 18 1.94 -9.95 28.13
C THR A 18 2.44 -8.99 29.23
N LEU A 19 1.67 -8.88 30.29
CA LEU A 19 2.04 -8.16 31.51
C LEU A 19 3.14 -8.93 32.25
N ALA A 20 4.35 -8.39 32.27
CA ALA A 20 5.40 -8.81 33.17
C ALA A 20 5.37 -7.95 34.43
N VAL A 21 5.12 -8.59 35.58
CA VAL A 21 5.14 -7.99 36.90
C VAL A 21 6.57 -7.73 37.33
N ALA A 22 6.95 -6.49 37.48
CA ALA A 22 8.23 -6.09 38.05
C ALA A 22 8.15 -6.04 39.61
N ARG A 23 9.05 -6.76 40.25
CA ARG A 23 9.30 -6.66 41.70
C ARG A 23 10.16 -5.42 42.00
N PRO A 24 9.94 -4.74 43.12
CA PRO A 24 10.73 -3.56 43.50
C PRO A 24 12.09 -3.97 44.07
N MET A 25 13.16 -3.34 43.57
CA MET A 25 14.45 -3.35 44.24
C MET A 25 14.60 -2.09 45.12
N SER A 26 14.98 -2.34 46.34
CA SER A 26 15.25 -1.36 47.39
C SER A 26 16.55 -0.59 47.12
N PHE A 27 16.51 0.71 47.21
CA PHE A 27 17.69 1.57 47.29
C PHE A 27 18.22 1.64 48.70
N ALA A 28 19.51 1.28 48.90
CA ALA A 28 20.26 1.61 50.08
C ALA A 28 20.98 2.95 49.86
N ALA A 29 20.81 3.86 50.79
CA ALA A 29 21.53 5.12 50.86
C ALA A 29 22.90 4.89 51.47
N ASN A 30 23.93 5.49 50.90
CA ASN A 30 25.16 5.80 51.66
C ASN A 30 25.84 7.06 51.13
N ASP A 31 25.89 7.94 52.01
CA ASP A 31 26.95 8.78 52.61
C ASP A 31 27.64 9.86 51.77
N THR A 32 27.35 11.03 52.27
CA THR A 32 28.04 12.30 52.06
C THR A 32 29.46 12.31 52.59
N THR A 33 30.43 12.65 51.75
CA THR A 33 31.76 13.12 52.24
C THR A 33 31.99 14.56 51.75
N VAL A 34 32.08 15.42 52.77
CA VAL A 34 32.45 16.83 52.68
C VAL A 34 33.98 16.91 52.45
N ILE A 35 34.41 17.60 51.38
CA ILE A 35 35.83 18.00 51.27
C ILE A 35 35.94 19.51 51.33
N LYS A 36 36.78 19.91 52.25
CA LYS A 36 37.11 21.28 52.65
C LYS A 36 37.79 22.09 51.53
N LYS A 37 37.47 23.36 51.49
CA LYS A 37 38.24 24.42 50.83
C LYS A 37 39.58 24.58 51.54
N ASP A 38 40.65 24.58 50.75
CA ASP A 38 41.92 25.23 51.15
C ASP A 38 42.34 26.25 50.11
N SER A 39 42.57 27.43 50.61
CA SER A 39 43.09 28.62 49.91
C SER A 39 44.60 28.56 49.75
N LEU A 40 45.16 28.78 48.52
CA LEU A 40 46.57 29.19 48.42
C LEU A 40 46.83 30.17 47.27
N LYS A 41 47.16 31.34 47.66
CA LYS A 41 48.18 32.32 47.23
C LYS A 41 48.53 32.47 45.77
N ASN A 42 48.35 33.72 45.31
CA ASN A 42 49.00 34.37 44.18
C ASN A 42 50.52 34.14 44.12
N GLN A 43 50.99 33.78 42.94
CA GLN A 43 52.30 34.21 42.45
C GLN A 43 52.17 34.60 40.93
N ASN A 44 52.37 35.90 40.68
CA ASN A 44 52.62 36.43 39.36
C ASN A 44 53.88 35.83 38.76
N LYS A 45 53.78 35.24 37.57
CA LYS A 45 54.88 35.23 36.57
C LYS A 45 54.30 35.50 35.19
N ASN A 46 54.71 36.59 34.62
CA ASN A 46 54.60 36.87 33.21
C ASN A 46 55.26 35.78 32.37
N ASP A 47 54.47 34.96 31.68
CA ASP A 47 54.95 34.16 30.59
C ASP A 47 54.05 34.46 29.39
N ALA A 48 54.66 34.91 28.31
CA ALA A 48 54.00 35.06 27.02
C ALA A 48 53.45 33.67 26.58
N THR A 49 52.22 33.40 26.91
CA THR A 49 51.56 32.12 26.62
C THR A 49 51.38 32.00 25.08
N LYS A 50 52.22 31.18 24.44
CA LYS A 50 51.82 30.54 23.16
C LYS A 50 50.44 29.95 23.37
N LYS A 51 49.42 30.48 22.69
CA LYS A 51 48.05 29.99 22.71
C LYS A 51 48.11 28.50 22.38
N LYS A 52 47.84 27.64 23.37
CA LYS A 52 47.88 26.19 23.20
C LYS A 52 46.90 25.84 22.12
N GLU A 53 47.39 25.26 21.02
CA GLU A 53 46.55 24.87 19.87
C GLU A 53 45.38 23.99 20.31
N SER A 54 44.17 24.38 19.93
CA SER A 54 42.97 23.61 20.29
C SER A 54 42.94 22.25 19.60
N ASP A 55 42.26 21.27 20.18
CA ASP A 55 42.14 19.94 19.55
C ASP A 55 41.45 20.03 18.21
N TYR A 56 40.54 20.97 17.99
CA TYR A 56 39.98 21.32 16.68
C TYR A 56 41.08 21.69 15.68
N GLU A 57 41.95 22.64 16.02
CA GLU A 57 43.03 23.14 15.14
C GLU A 57 44.02 22.04 14.79
N LYS A 58 44.40 21.21 15.77
CA LYS A 58 45.28 20.06 15.55
C LYS A 58 44.69 19.04 14.56
N LEU A 59 43.38 18.76 14.66
CA LEU A 59 42.73 17.81 13.77
C LEU A 59 42.59 18.37 12.35
N VAL A 60 42.17 19.63 12.21
CA VAL A 60 41.95 20.28 10.89
C VAL A 60 43.26 20.49 10.14
N LYS A 61 44.38 20.70 10.83
CA LYS A 61 45.73 20.76 10.24
C LYS A 61 46.18 19.50 9.51
N LYS A 62 45.59 18.32 9.85
CA LYS A 62 45.91 17.10 9.12
C LYS A 62 45.43 17.13 7.66
N GLY A 63 44.59 18.11 7.30
CA GLY A 63 44.06 18.27 5.95
C GLY A 63 42.81 17.40 5.71
N GLY A 64 42.47 17.19 4.44
CA GLY A 64 41.29 16.43 4.04
C GLY A 64 40.27 17.28 3.26
N SER A 65 39.11 16.73 2.96
CA SER A 65 38.03 17.46 2.27
C SER A 65 37.19 18.29 3.24
N PHE A 66 36.65 19.38 2.73
CA PHE A 66 35.71 20.25 3.45
C PHE A 66 34.58 20.69 2.52
N GLU A 67 33.35 20.55 2.99
CA GLU A 67 32.13 20.97 2.29
C GLU A 67 31.23 21.76 3.25
N GLN A 68 30.65 22.86 2.81
CA GLN A 68 29.83 23.75 3.63
C GLN A 68 28.35 23.62 3.24
N GLY A 69 27.47 23.44 4.20
CA GLY A 69 26.02 23.33 4.01
C GLY A 69 25.26 23.42 5.32
N LEU A 70 24.21 22.59 5.50
CA LEU A 70 23.43 22.52 6.74
C LEU A 70 24.34 22.28 7.96
N PHE A 71 25.20 21.29 7.89
CA PHE A 71 26.39 21.09 8.72
C PHE A 71 27.59 21.16 7.81
N SER A 72 28.69 21.79 8.25
CA SER A 72 29.93 21.65 7.50
C SER A 72 30.48 20.24 7.69
N VAL A 73 30.89 19.59 6.62
CA VAL A 73 31.36 18.22 6.59
C VAL A 73 32.86 18.20 6.35
N ARG A 74 33.60 17.41 7.14
CA ARG A 74 35.03 17.15 6.92
C ARG A 74 35.28 15.65 6.81
N HIS A 75 36.13 15.28 5.87
CA HIS A 75 36.71 13.94 5.78
C HIS A 75 38.19 14.05 6.02
N ILE A 76 38.67 13.55 7.15
CA ILE A 76 40.04 13.62 7.58
C ILE A 76 40.56 12.20 7.84
N GLU A 77 41.57 11.77 7.08
CA GLU A 77 42.08 10.39 7.08
C GLU A 77 40.97 9.38 6.71
N LYS A 78 40.50 8.58 7.65
CA LYS A 78 39.41 7.60 7.48
C LYS A 78 38.10 8.00 8.15
N ASP A 79 38.09 9.15 8.81
CA ASP A 79 36.97 9.57 9.65
C ASP A 79 36.20 10.75 9.08
N TRP A 80 34.90 10.75 9.32
CA TRP A 80 33.97 11.80 8.91
C TRP A 80 33.52 12.61 10.11
N TYR A 81 33.46 13.93 9.93
CA TYR A 81 33.13 14.88 11.00
C TYR A 81 32.08 15.86 10.54
N PHE A 82 31.18 16.21 11.47
CA PHE A 82 30.28 17.35 11.31
C PHE A 82 30.76 18.52 12.19
N GLU A 83 30.70 19.72 11.62
CA GLU A 83 30.70 20.94 12.41
C GLU A 83 29.24 21.38 12.58
N ILE A 84 28.71 21.17 13.80
CA ILE A 84 27.31 21.43 14.13
C ILE A 84 27.20 22.81 14.76
N PRO A 85 26.48 23.76 14.13
CA PRO A 85 26.32 25.11 14.70
C PRO A 85 25.41 25.10 15.93
N GLU A 86 25.69 26.01 16.90
CA GLU A 86 24.92 26.07 18.14
C GLU A 86 23.43 26.33 17.91
N LYS A 87 23.07 27.08 16.84
CA LYS A 87 21.69 27.29 16.40
C LYS A 87 20.95 26.04 15.94
N ALA A 88 21.67 24.93 15.71
CA ALA A 88 21.06 23.63 15.37
C ALA A 88 20.63 22.84 16.60
N LEU A 89 21.07 23.23 17.80
CA LEU A 89 20.65 22.57 19.04
C LEU A 89 19.16 22.80 19.28
N GLY A 90 18.46 21.70 19.64
CA GLY A 90 17.01 21.68 19.84
C GLY A 90 16.17 21.79 18.56
N ARG A 91 16.79 22.02 17.38
CA ARG A 91 16.08 21.97 16.09
C ARG A 91 15.80 20.51 15.72
N LEU A 92 14.65 20.29 15.13
CA LEU A 92 14.26 18.95 14.68
C LEU A 92 14.80 18.67 13.27
N PHE A 93 15.30 17.46 13.10
CA PHE A 93 15.77 16.89 11.85
C PHE A 93 15.07 15.57 11.61
N LEU A 94 14.60 15.34 10.39
CA LEU A 94 14.09 14.05 9.97
C LEU A 94 15.24 13.26 9.34
N THR A 95 15.51 12.05 9.85
CA THR A 95 16.44 11.11 9.24
C THR A 95 15.66 10.06 8.46
N VAL A 96 16.07 9.80 7.22
CA VAL A 96 15.43 8.79 6.36
C VAL A 96 16.51 7.98 5.66
N THR A 97 16.53 6.67 5.93
CA THR A 97 17.43 5.76 5.22
C THR A 97 16.67 5.04 4.11
N ARG A 98 17.26 5.00 2.90
CA ARG A 98 16.71 4.35 1.70
C ARG A 98 17.74 3.43 1.06
N PHE A 99 17.26 2.41 0.36
CA PHE A 99 18.09 1.66 -0.57
C PHE A 99 18.48 2.54 -1.77
N VAL A 100 19.76 2.51 -2.16
CA VAL A 100 20.24 3.09 -3.42
C VAL A 100 20.42 1.97 -4.44
N SER A 101 21.17 0.93 -4.07
CA SER A 101 21.32 -0.29 -4.87
C SER A 101 21.36 -1.53 -3.98
N VAL A 102 20.92 -2.62 -4.54
CA VAL A 102 20.80 -3.92 -3.87
C VAL A 102 21.35 -5.02 -4.77
N PRO A 103 21.75 -6.19 -4.22
CA PRO A 103 22.15 -7.34 -5.02
C PRO A 103 21.04 -7.81 -5.95
N GLU A 104 21.41 -8.37 -7.09
CA GLU A 104 20.47 -8.99 -8.02
C GLU A 104 19.63 -10.06 -7.32
N GLY A 105 18.32 -10.05 -7.57
CA GLY A 105 17.35 -10.97 -6.94
C GLY A 105 17.03 -10.65 -5.48
N PHE A 106 17.44 -9.52 -4.95
CA PHE A 106 16.99 -9.06 -3.63
C PHE A 106 15.53 -8.55 -3.71
N ASP A 107 14.74 -8.79 -2.65
CA ASP A 107 13.30 -8.51 -2.69
C ASP A 107 12.97 -7.00 -2.67
N MET A 108 13.89 -6.15 -2.18
CA MET A 108 13.74 -4.69 -2.11
C MET A 108 14.41 -4.00 -3.30
N LEU A 109 14.06 -2.75 -3.54
CA LEU A 109 14.54 -1.95 -4.68
C LEU A 109 15.16 -0.63 -4.25
N GLY A 110 15.98 -0.06 -5.14
CA GLY A 110 16.43 1.32 -5.01
C GLY A 110 15.26 2.29 -4.85
N GLY A 111 15.40 3.25 -3.93
CA GLY A 111 14.37 4.24 -3.57
C GLY A 111 13.46 3.82 -2.42
N GLU A 112 13.31 2.52 -2.12
CA GLU A 112 12.48 2.06 -1.01
C GLU A 112 13.07 2.45 0.34
N LYS A 113 12.18 2.82 1.27
CA LYS A 113 12.55 3.25 2.62
C LYS A 113 12.94 2.05 3.49
N VAL A 114 14.07 2.18 4.19
CA VAL A 114 14.53 1.24 5.20
C VAL A 114 14.03 1.66 6.58
N ASN A 115 14.28 2.93 6.95
CA ASN A 115 14.07 3.43 8.31
C ASN A 115 13.86 4.94 8.26
N ASP A 116 13.10 5.47 9.20
CA ASP A 116 12.99 6.91 9.43
C ASP A 116 12.88 7.24 10.93
N ASN A 117 13.39 8.40 11.31
CA ASN A 117 13.30 8.90 12.69
C ASN A 117 13.33 10.45 12.69
N THR A 118 12.75 11.06 13.71
CA THR A 118 12.89 12.49 13.95
C THR A 118 13.83 12.68 15.13
N ILE A 119 14.88 13.44 14.96
CA ILE A 119 15.92 13.63 15.96
C ILE A 119 16.18 15.11 16.24
N TYR A 120 16.86 15.36 17.36
CA TYR A 120 17.47 16.65 17.68
C TYR A 120 18.75 16.46 18.47
N PHE A 121 19.61 17.51 18.45
CA PHE A 121 20.86 17.54 19.19
C PHE A 121 20.67 18.32 20.49
N GLU A 122 21.15 17.74 21.60
CA GLU A 122 21.17 18.36 22.92
C GLU A 122 22.59 18.33 23.48
N ARG A 123 23.12 19.51 23.86
CA ARG A 123 24.40 19.57 24.54
C ARG A 123 24.23 19.16 26.01
N TYR A 124 24.86 18.05 26.40
CA TYR A 124 24.88 17.57 27.79
C TYR A 124 25.93 18.30 28.63
N ASP A 125 27.15 18.43 28.11
CA ASP A 125 28.26 19.17 28.66
C ASP A 125 29.18 19.72 27.54
N ASP A 126 30.36 20.25 27.90
CA ASP A 126 31.29 20.82 26.93
C ASP A 126 31.97 19.79 26.02
N LYS A 127 31.86 18.50 26.35
CA LYS A 127 32.48 17.38 25.62
C LYS A 127 31.48 16.41 25.02
N THR A 128 30.18 16.58 25.31
CA THR A 128 29.17 15.57 24.97
C THR A 128 27.96 16.19 24.28
N LEU A 129 27.65 15.71 23.10
CA LEU A 129 26.43 16.00 22.36
C LEU A 129 25.56 14.73 22.31
N LEU A 130 24.32 14.83 22.82
CA LEU A 130 23.35 13.75 22.76
C LEU A 130 22.51 13.90 21.51
N VAL A 131 22.22 12.76 20.84
CA VAL A 131 21.21 12.69 19.79
C VAL A 131 19.98 12.04 20.40
N ARG A 132 18.89 12.78 20.45
CA ARG A 132 17.61 12.30 20.97
C ARG A 132 16.63 12.03 19.85
N SER A 133 15.81 11.01 20.03
CA SER A 133 14.66 10.72 19.17
C SER A 133 13.45 11.48 19.67
N TRP A 134 12.88 12.31 18.82
CA TRP A 134 11.66 13.05 19.14
C TRP A 134 10.43 12.14 18.97
N ALA A 135 9.76 11.81 20.07
CA ALA A 135 8.68 10.80 20.11
C ALA A 135 7.32 11.40 20.53
N HIS A 136 7.06 12.65 20.23
CA HIS A 136 5.85 13.35 20.67
C HIS A 136 4.62 13.05 19.80
N SER A 137 3.99 11.90 20.03
CA SER A 137 2.66 11.58 19.50
C SER A 137 1.51 12.12 20.36
N GLN A 138 1.83 12.64 21.57
CA GLN A 138 0.86 13.19 22.51
C GLN A 138 0.80 14.72 22.41
N LYS A 139 -0.40 15.28 22.34
CA LYS A 139 -0.64 16.71 22.22
C LYS A 139 -1.74 17.16 23.20
N ALA A 140 -1.64 18.40 23.67
CA ALA A 140 -2.72 19.09 24.37
C ALA A 140 -2.75 20.54 23.91
N ASN A 141 -3.93 21.19 24.02
CA ASN A 141 -4.02 22.63 23.77
C ASN A 141 -3.10 23.38 24.76
N PRO A 142 -2.19 24.24 24.30
CA PRO A 142 -1.27 24.96 25.20
C PRO A 142 -1.96 25.79 26.29
N LYS A 143 -3.24 26.10 26.13
CA LYS A 143 -4.06 26.83 27.10
C LYS A 143 -4.60 25.94 28.23
N ASP A 144 -4.60 24.62 28.04
CA ASP A 144 -5.09 23.65 29.01
C ASP A 144 -3.97 23.32 30.04
N LYS A 145 -4.32 23.17 31.30
CA LYS A 145 -3.36 22.81 32.38
C LYS A 145 -2.71 21.46 32.12
N ILE A 146 -3.45 20.52 31.55
CA ILE A 146 -2.94 19.18 31.21
C ILE A 146 -1.77 19.22 30.20
N ALA A 147 -1.60 20.29 29.42
CA ALA A 147 -0.52 20.44 28.47
C ALA A 147 0.87 20.35 29.14
N GLU A 148 1.01 20.95 30.33
CA GLU A 148 2.24 20.90 31.13
C GLU A 148 2.52 19.46 31.59
N LEU A 149 1.46 18.74 32.02
CA LEU A 149 1.59 17.34 32.46
C LEU A 149 1.98 16.42 31.29
N VAL A 150 1.37 16.60 30.12
CA VAL A 150 1.72 15.84 28.90
C VAL A 150 3.21 16.02 28.56
N LYS A 151 3.70 17.27 28.64
CA LYS A 151 5.12 17.57 28.38
C LYS A 151 6.05 16.93 29.44
N ARG A 152 5.67 16.92 30.71
CA ARG A 152 6.48 16.35 31.80
C ARG A 152 6.45 14.82 31.85
N SER A 153 5.40 14.19 31.34
CA SER A 153 5.23 12.73 31.36
C SER A 153 5.98 11.99 30.27
N THR A 154 6.62 12.73 29.33
CA THR A 154 7.30 12.15 28.18
C THR A 154 8.78 12.51 28.20
N VAL A 155 9.64 11.51 28.05
CA VAL A 155 11.10 11.67 27.91
C VAL A 155 11.54 11.14 26.56
N ASP A 156 12.22 11.99 25.80
CA ASP A 156 12.77 11.60 24.50
C ASP A 156 13.99 10.68 24.66
N PRO A 157 14.00 9.49 24.03
CA PRO A 157 15.12 8.56 24.14
C PRO A 157 16.41 9.16 23.63
N ILE A 158 17.53 8.89 24.33
CA ILE A 158 18.87 9.12 23.80
C ILE A 158 19.18 7.96 22.86
N VAL A 159 19.33 8.24 21.57
CA VAL A 159 19.56 7.21 20.53
C VAL A 159 21.02 7.12 20.11
N PHE A 160 21.80 8.16 20.38
CA PHE A 160 23.24 8.15 20.14
C PHE A 160 23.95 9.21 21.00
N LYS A 161 25.26 9.01 21.23
CA LYS A 161 26.15 9.95 21.90
C LYS A 161 27.31 10.29 20.98
N LEU A 162 27.57 11.57 20.80
CA LEU A 162 28.69 12.11 20.05
C LEU A 162 29.64 12.85 21.01
N ASP A 163 30.95 12.64 20.84
CA ASP A 163 31.96 13.36 21.58
C ASP A 163 32.35 14.63 20.85
N ILE A 164 32.29 15.79 21.54
CA ILE A 164 32.71 17.09 21.02
C ILE A 164 34.24 17.13 21.13
N ILE A 165 34.92 17.13 20.00
CA ILE A 165 36.38 17.17 19.89
C ILE A 165 36.90 18.57 20.16
N GLY A 166 36.17 19.59 19.70
CA GLY A 166 36.53 21.00 19.87
C GLY A 166 35.52 21.89 19.17
N LYS A 167 35.78 23.19 19.19
CA LYS A 167 34.95 24.20 18.50
C LYS A 167 35.77 24.95 17.48
N ASN A 168 35.15 25.21 16.33
CA ASN A 168 35.73 26.09 15.33
C ASN A 168 35.89 27.51 15.92
N SER A 169 37.13 28.02 15.99
CA SER A 169 37.43 29.30 16.59
C SER A 169 36.78 30.50 15.90
N LYS A 170 36.34 30.35 14.62
CA LYS A 170 35.73 31.42 13.82
C LYS A 170 34.19 31.40 13.90
N THR A 171 33.58 30.23 13.85
CA THR A 171 32.11 30.09 13.80
C THR A 171 31.49 29.67 15.11
N GLY A 172 32.28 29.08 16.02
CA GLY A 172 31.80 28.49 17.26
C GLY A 172 31.17 27.07 17.11
N ASP A 173 31.14 26.55 15.90
CA ASP A 173 30.51 25.26 15.59
C ASP A 173 31.25 24.11 16.27
N MET A 174 30.50 23.13 16.76
CA MET A 174 31.02 21.97 17.47
C MET A 174 31.45 20.89 16.49
N LEU A 175 32.73 20.48 16.53
CA LEU A 175 33.26 19.39 15.73
C LEU A 175 33.00 18.06 16.41
N VAL A 176 32.28 17.16 15.74
CA VAL A 176 31.94 15.82 16.24
C VAL A 176 32.30 14.74 15.22
N ASN A 177 32.79 13.58 15.67
CA ASN A 177 33.06 12.44 14.81
C ASN A 177 31.75 11.66 14.59
N VAL A 178 31.30 11.54 13.32
CA VAL A 178 30.06 10.86 12.94
C VAL A 178 30.28 9.53 12.25
N THR A 179 31.51 9.08 12.08
CA THR A 179 31.87 7.84 11.38
C THR A 179 31.10 6.64 11.93
N ARG A 180 31.14 6.45 13.25
CA ARG A 180 30.44 5.33 13.90
C ARG A 180 28.93 5.44 13.79
N LEU A 181 28.38 6.66 13.83
CA LEU A 181 26.93 6.89 13.68
C LEU A 181 26.39 6.34 12.37
N PHE A 182 27.13 6.57 11.26
CA PHE A 182 26.67 6.18 9.94
C PHE A 182 27.21 4.82 9.46
N LYS A 183 28.30 4.32 10.02
CA LYS A 183 28.85 3.03 9.66
C LYS A 183 28.08 1.86 10.30
N ALA A 184 27.49 2.05 11.48
CA ALA A 184 26.75 1.03 12.22
C ALA A 184 25.25 1.12 12.02
N ASP A 185 24.55 0.00 12.22
CA ASP A 185 23.09 -0.02 12.27
C ASP A 185 22.58 0.57 13.59
N ASN A 186 21.67 1.49 13.48
CA ASN A 186 21.00 2.12 14.60
C ASN A 186 19.67 2.76 14.16
N LYS A 187 18.95 3.42 15.08
CA LYS A 187 17.67 4.06 14.77
C LYS A 187 17.76 5.34 13.94
N ILE A 188 18.97 5.86 13.67
CA ILE A 188 19.19 7.07 12.86
C ILE A 188 19.56 6.67 11.43
N ALA A 189 20.40 5.64 11.29
CA ALA A 189 20.94 5.20 10.01
C ALA A 189 20.99 3.66 9.95
N GLY A 190 20.62 3.08 8.81
CA GLY A 190 20.62 1.65 8.58
C GLY A 190 19.36 0.96 9.12
N PHE A 191 19.51 -0.31 9.49
CA PHE A 191 18.40 -1.17 9.84
C PHE A 191 18.17 -1.25 11.35
N THR A 192 16.90 -1.30 11.76
CA THR A 192 16.54 -1.83 13.08
C THR A 192 16.53 -3.37 13.04
N PRO A 193 16.54 -4.06 14.21
CA PRO A 193 16.41 -5.53 14.23
C PRO A 193 15.14 -6.04 13.52
N SER A 194 14.03 -5.31 13.61
CA SER A 194 12.79 -5.65 12.94
C SER A 194 12.93 -5.57 11.42
N ASP A 195 13.55 -4.50 10.92
CA ASP A 195 13.73 -4.30 9.48
C ASP A 195 14.63 -5.37 8.89
N LYS A 196 15.73 -5.75 9.60
CA LYS A 196 16.59 -6.87 9.18
C LYS A 196 15.83 -8.18 9.03
N ASN A 197 14.94 -8.49 9.97
CA ASN A 197 14.14 -9.70 9.92
C ASN A 197 13.21 -9.72 8.69
N GLN A 198 12.62 -8.58 8.34
CA GLN A 198 11.76 -8.47 7.16
C GLN A 198 12.50 -8.78 5.86
N VAL A 199 13.72 -8.25 5.73
CA VAL A 199 14.56 -8.45 4.53
C VAL A 199 15.55 -9.61 4.67
N LYS A 200 15.45 -10.42 5.73
CA LYS A 200 16.25 -11.62 6.01
C LYS A 200 17.78 -11.37 6.08
N LEU A 201 18.18 -10.18 6.54
CA LEU A 201 19.56 -9.84 6.79
C LEU A 201 19.99 -10.30 8.18
N GLY A 202 21.22 -10.79 8.27
CA GLY A 202 21.89 -11.17 9.52
C GLY A 202 22.75 -10.05 10.09
N GLY A 203 23.95 -10.40 10.58
CA GLY A 203 24.91 -9.47 11.17
C GLY A 203 25.55 -8.54 10.15
N LEU A 204 25.76 -7.27 10.52
CA LEU A 204 26.58 -6.33 9.77
C LEU A 204 28.06 -6.73 9.89
N LEU A 205 28.77 -6.74 8.79
CA LEU A 205 30.23 -7.00 8.72
C LEU A 205 30.95 -5.66 8.65
N ASP A 206 31.56 -5.26 9.74
CA ASP A 206 32.19 -3.94 9.90
C ASP A 206 33.42 -3.76 9.01
N ASP A 207 34.18 -4.84 8.78
CA ASP A 207 35.37 -4.88 7.91
C ASP A 207 35.06 -4.69 6.42
N ARG A 208 33.81 -4.89 6.03
CA ARG A 208 33.29 -4.78 4.64
C ARG A 208 32.22 -3.72 4.50
N SER A 209 32.14 -2.79 5.46
CA SER A 209 31.16 -1.70 5.48
C SER A 209 31.85 -0.38 5.70
N TYR A 210 31.50 0.64 4.92
CA TYR A 210 32.13 1.95 4.99
C TYR A 210 31.17 3.06 4.52
N ILE A 211 31.53 4.30 4.87
CA ILE A 211 30.86 5.50 4.34
C ILE A 211 31.54 5.81 2.99
N ASP A 212 30.76 5.82 1.94
CA ASP A 212 31.20 6.13 0.58
C ASP A 212 31.41 7.63 0.41
N THR A 213 30.39 8.42 0.74
CA THR A 213 30.44 9.88 0.67
C THR A 213 29.46 10.52 1.62
N ILE A 214 29.77 11.76 2.05
CA ILE A 214 28.81 12.63 2.74
C ILE A 214 28.78 13.95 1.98
N LYS A 215 27.61 14.35 1.49
CA LYS A 215 27.32 15.63 0.84
C LYS A 215 26.42 16.48 1.73
N THR A 216 26.60 17.79 1.68
CA THR A 216 25.80 18.70 2.47
C THR A 216 25.15 19.78 1.59
N TYR A 217 23.88 20.06 1.86
CA TYR A 217 23.02 21.01 1.15
C TYR A 217 22.48 22.05 2.14
N PRO A 218 21.77 23.10 1.69
CA PRO A 218 21.29 24.16 2.58
C PRO A 218 20.35 23.66 3.70
N ILE A 219 19.56 22.61 3.47
CA ILE A 219 18.59 22.09 4.44
C ILE A 219 18.77 20.61 4.76
N ASN A 220 19.73 19.92 4.15
CA ASN A 220 19.95 18.47 4.40
C ASN A 220 21.42 18.07 4.28
N VAL A 221 21.72 16.91 4.83
CA VAL A 221 22.97 16.18 4.64
C VAL A 221 22.61 14.79 4.15
N GLU A 222 23.33 14.33 3.12
CA GLU A 222 23.16 13.01 2.49
C GLU A 222 24.37 12.15 2.76
N VAL A 223 24.14 11.00 3.40
CA VAL A 223 25.20 10.05 3.78
C VAL A 223 25.03 8.76 3.00
N SER A 224 25.91 8.54 2.04
CA SER A 224 25.98 7.32 1.25
C SER A 224 26.88 6.29 1.93
N THR A 225 26.40 5.06 2.10
CA THR A 225 27.14 3.96 2.75
C THR A 225 27.02 2.68 1.95
N LEU A 226 28.12 1.92 1.87
CA LEU A 226 28.11 0.52 1.48
C LEU A 226 28.14 -0.34 2.74
N ARG A 227 27.18 -1.27 2.88
CA ARG A 227 27.06 -2.13 4.04
C ARG A 227 26.89 -3.58 3.63
N THR A 228 27.73 -4.44 4.17
CA THR A 228 27.69 -5.88 3.91
C THR A 228 27.14 -6.63 5.12
N TYR A 229 26.15 -7.47 4.88
CA TYR A 229 25.48 -8.29 5.88
C TYR A 229 25.64 -9.76 5.56
N THR A 230 25.65 -10.59 6.61
CA THR A 230 25.42 -12.04 6.42
C THR A 230 23.96 -12.26 6.00
N VAL A 231 23.72 -13.27 5.17
CA VAL A 231 22.38 -13.65 4.70
C VAL A 231 22.16 -15.12 5.00
N SER A 232 21.14 -15.44 5.80
CA SER A 232 20.71 -16.82 5.99
C SER A 232 19.91 -17.31 4.80
N ALA A 233 20.09 -18.57 4.46
CA ALA A 233 19.59 -19.25 3.27
C ALA A 233 18.24 -18.72 2.74
N GLY A 234 18.30 -18.08 1.58
CA GLY A 234 17.15 -17.57 0.81
C GLY A 234 17.36 -17.87 -0.68
N LYS A 235 16.39 -17.52 -1.51
CA LYS A 235 16.37 -17.82 -2.96
C LYS A 235 17.04 -16.76 -3.84
N THR A 236 17.82 -15.85 -3.27
CA THR A 236 18.50 -14.76 -3.99
C THR A 236 19.94 -15.12 -4.31
N MET A 237 20.57 -14.47 -5.29
CA MET A 237 22.00 -14.61 -5.59
C MET A 237 22.87 -14.32 -4.35
N ALA A 238 22.49 -13.29 -3.58
CA ALA A 238 23.15 -12.97 -2.31
C ALA A 238 23.13 -14.13 -1.31
N ALA A 239 22.03 -14.88 -1.23
CA ALA A 239 21.91 -16.04 -0.35
C ALA A 239 22.82 -17.19 -0.75
N ARG A 240 23.12 -17.32 -2.05
CA ARG A 240 24.08 -18.32 -2.53
C ARG A 240 25.49 -18.05 -2.01
N ASP A 241 25.90 -16.79 -1.95
CA ASP A 241 27.23 -16.39 -1.51
C ASP A 241 27.33 -16.14 0.00
N GLY A 242 26.19 -16.17 0.72
CA GLY A 242 26.12 -15.97 2.18
C GLY A 242 26.25 -14.52 2.63
N PHE A 243 26.34 -13.57 1.70
CA PHE A 243 26.52 -12.14 1.97
C PHE A 243 25.66 -11.30 1.05
N ALA A 244 25.18 -10.14 1.56
CA ALA A 244 24.53 -9.12 0.78
C ALA A 244 25.20 -7.76 1.03
N THR A 245 25.74 -7.15 -0.03
CA THR A 245 26.26 -5.78 0.03
C THR A 245 25.19 -4.83 -0.51
N LEU A 246 24.79 -3.86 0.30
CA LEU A 246 23.74 -2.89 0.02
C LEU A 246 24.35 -1.49 -0.02
N SER A 247 24.00 -0.71 -1.04
CA SER A 247 24.21 0.75 -1.00
C SER A 247 22.98 1.40 -0.37
N LEU A 248 23.21 2.15 0.71
CA LEU A 248 22.16 2.89 1.43
C LEU A 248 22.47 4.38 1.41
N ASN A 249 21.44 5.20 1.36
CA ASN A 249 21.55 6.63 1.61
C ASN A 249 20.73 7.01 2.85
N THR A 250 21.35 7.77 3.76
CA THR A 250 20.66 8.36 4.91
C THR A 250 20.63 9.88 4.74
N SER A 251 19.41 10.40 4.55
CA SER A 251 19.15 11.84 4.52
C SER A 251 18.92 12.35 5.94
N ILE A 252 19.53 13.50 6.31
CA ILE A 252 19.21 14.27 7.52
C ILE A 252 18.62 15.58 7.05
N VAL A 253 17.32 15.76 7.16
CA VAL A 253 16.60 16.93 6.63
C VAL A 253 16.15 17.82 7.78
N GLN A 254 16.52 19.11 7.73
CA GLN A 254 16.10 20.10 8.71
C GLN A 254 14.61 20.42 8.56
N LEU A 255 13.84 20.22 9.62
CA LEU A 255 12.43 20.56 9.62
C LEU A 255 12.21 22.07 9.76
N PRO A 256 11.11 22.61 9.20
CA PRO A 256 10.77 24.03 9.31
C PRO A 256 10.76 24.51 10.77
N GLU A 257 11.29 25.72 11.02
CA GLU A 257 11.28 26.29 12.36
C GLU A 257 9.84 26.50 12.87
N LYS A 258 9.00 27.06 11.98
CA LYS A 258 7.57 27.24 12.25
C LYS A 258 6.81 26.17 11.46
N PRO A 259 6.33 25.11 12.13
CA PRO A 259 5.55 24.08 11.45
C PRO A 259 4.28 24.69 10.84
N MET A 260 3.80 24.08 9.76
CA MET A 260 2.49 24.36 9.19
C MET A 260 1.41 24.07 10.23
N ARG A 261 0.29 24.82 10.23
CA ARG A 261 -0.87 24.41 11.04
C ARG A 261 -1.36 23.03 10.57
N PRO A 262 -1.40 22.03 11.45
CA PRO A 262 -1.86 20.70 11.08
C PRO A 262 -3.33 20.74 10.65
N ARG A 263 -3.72 19.81 9.77
CA ARG A 263 -5.11 19.50 9.49
C ARG A 263 -5.41 18.12 10.02
N LEU A 264 -6.42 18.04 10.91
CA LEU A 264 -6.80 16.78 11.51
C LEU A 264 -7.60 15.94 10.53
N ASP A 265 -7.39 14.63 10.58
CA ASP A 265 -7.96 13.66 9.67
C ASP A 265 -9.48 13.51 9.84
N ASP A 266 -10.14 13.21 8.74
CA ASP A 266 -11.49 12.63 8.72
C ASP A 266 -11.41 11.33 7.92
N GLU A 267 -11.64 10.18 8.56
CA GLU A 267 -11.53 8.85 7.97
C GLU A 267 -12.40 8.63 6.72
N ARG A 268 -13.32 9.55 6.45
CA ARG A 268 -14.20 9.57 5.27
C ARG A 268 -13.57 10.27 4.07
N VAL A 269 -12.32 10.80 4.24
CA VAL A 269 -11.52 11.40 3.16
C VAL A 269 -10.14 10.74 3.16
N GLY A 270 -9.74 10.13 2.06
CA GLY A 270 -8.59 9.25 1.99
C GLY A 270 -7.23 9.95 1.97
N TYR A 271 -6.74 10.39 3.10
CA TYR A 271 -5.39 10.93 3.25
C TYR A 271 -4.47 9.98 4.03
N PHE A 272 -3.19 9.97 3.66
CA PHE A 272 -2.16 9.44 4.55
C PHE A 272 -2.03 10.34 5.77
N ASN A 273 -1.85 9.74 6.94
CA ASN A 273 -1.85 10.47 8.20
C ASN A 273 -0.83 9.92 9.21
N ASN A 274 -0.51 10.74 10.21
CA ASN A 274 0.27 10.37 11.38
C ASN A 274 -0.65 10.38 12.60
N GLN A 275 -0.69 9.27 13.32
CA GLN A 275 -1.52 9.11 14.52
C GLN A 275 -1.00 9.97 15.67
N ILE A 276 -1.91 10.63 16.39
CA ILE A 276 -1.65 11.39 17.61
C ILE A 276 -2.67 11.06 18.68
N VAL A 277 -2.31 11.32 19.94
CA VAL A 277 -3.24 11.30 21.08
C VAL A 277 -3.41 12.71 21.60
N THR A 278 -4.64 13.20 21.66
CA THR A 278 -4.94 14.53 22.15
C THR A 278 -5.54 14.46 23.54
N PHE A 279 -5.12 15.39 24.41
CA PHE A 279 -5.61 15.55 25.78
C PHE A 279 -6.24 16.93 25.94
N SER A 280 -7.23 17.03 26.80
CA SER A 280 -7.86 18.29 27.20
C SER A 280 -8.22 18.27 28.68
N ASP A 281 -8.35 19.45 29.30
CA ASP A 281 -8.72 19.55 30.71
C ASP A 281 -10.16 19.05 31.03
N ARG A 282 -11.00 18.93 29.98
CA ARG A 282 -12.43 18.67 30.15
C ARG A 282 -12.92 17.36 29.55
N GLU A 283 -12.10 16.72 28.70
CA GLU A 283 -12.49 15.53 27.95
C GLU A 283 -11.47 14.42 28.14
N THR A 284 -11.91 13.19 27.94
CA THR A 284 -11.02 12.02 27.88
C THR A 284 -10.05 12.15 26.72
N SER A 285 -8.91 11.47 26.79
CA SER A 285 -7.96 11.43 25.68
C SER A 285 -8.62 10.88 24.41
N LYS A 286 -8.29 11.49 23.26
CA LYS A 286 -8.80 11.08 21.95
C LYS A 286 -7.65 10.66 21.06
N LYS A 287 -7.87 9.59 20.29
CA LYS A 287 -7.00 9.24 19.18
C LYS A 287 -7.41 10.11 17.98
N ASP A 288 -6.48 10.89 17.49
CA ASP A 288 -6.61 11.73 16.32
C ASP A 288 -5.49 11.39 15.31
N ALA A 289 -5.53 11.99 14.15
CA ALA A 289 -4.45 11.88 13.18
C ALA A 289 -4.27 13.20 12.42
N ILE A 290 -3.07 13.44 11.93
CA ILE A 290 -2.70 14.63 11.14
C ILE A 290 -2.47 14.17 9.72
N ILE A 291 -3.17 14.73 8.74
CA ILE A 291 -2.98 14.37 7.32
C ILE A 291 -1.65 14.88 6.77
N SER A 292 -1.09 14.13 5.82
CA SER A 292 0.08 14.56 5.06
C SER A 292 -0.35 15.44 3.88
N ARG A 293 0.22 16.66 3.75
CA ARG A 293 -0.05 17.59 2.65
C ARG A 293 1.06 18.62 2.48
N TYR A 294 1.21 19.20 1.30
CA TYR A 294 2.09 20.36 1.11
C TYR A 294 1.49 21.63 1.73
N ARG A 295 2.36 22.55 2.12
CA ARG A 295 1.96 23.89 2.55
C ARG A 295 1.60 24.72 1.32
N LEU A 296 0.32 25.09 1.17
CA LEU A 296 -0.12 26.06 0.16
C LEU A 296 -0.73 27.27 0.83
N VAL A 297 -0.14 28.45 0.56
CA VAL A 297 -0.59 29.75 1.04
C VAL A 297 -0.86 30.61 -0.19
N PRO A 298 -2.01 31.29 -0.31
CA PRO A 298 -2.31 32.14 -1.46
C PRO A 298 -1.35 33.33 -1.50
N LYS A 299 -0.78 33.61 -2.66
CA LYS A 299 0.06 34.78 -2.91
C LYS A 299 -0.73 36.08 -2.74
N ASP A 300 -1.97 36.09 -3.21
CA ASP A 300 -2.94 37.16 -2.98
C ASP A 300 -4.12 36.68 -2.14
N LYS A 301 -4.02 36.88 -0.83
CA LYS A 301 -5.03 36.45 0.16
C LYS A 301 -6.35 37.21 0.00
N LYS A 302 -6.33 38.45 -0.50
CA LYS A 302 -7.56 39.25 -0.73
C LYS A 302 -8.33 38.71 -1.93
N ALA A 303 -7.69 38.48 -3.04
CA ALA A 303 -8.31 37.88 -4.22
C ALA A 303 -8.81 36.47 -3.93
N TYR A 304 -8.05 35.68 -3.16
CA TYR A 304 -8.47 34.35 -2.73
C TYR A 304 -9.75 34.36 -1.88
N ALA A 305 -9.82 35.28 -0.91
CA ALA A 305 -11.03 35.47 -0.07
C ALA A 305 -12.26 35.91 -0.89
N GLN A 306 -12.06 36.53 -2.07
CA GLN A 306 -13.10 36.86 -3.04
C GLN A 306 -13.50 35.69 -3.96
N GLY A 307 -12.94 34.49 -3.76
CA GLY A 307 -13.19 33.30 -4.59
C GLY A 307 -12.48 33.30 -5.95
N LYS A 308 -11.47 34.18 -6.17
CA LYS A 308 -10.66 34.19 -7.39
C LYS A 308 -9.58 33.11 -7.30
N LEU A 309 -9.25 32.48 -8.43
CA LEU A 309 -8.11 31.59 -8.54
C LEU A 309 -6.80 32.40 -8.45
N VAL A 310 -5.92 32.02 -7.52
CA VAL A 310 -4.63 32.68 -7.28
C VAL A 310 -3.49 31.66 -7.31
N GLU A 311 -2.29 32.13 -7.58
CA GLU A 311 -1.08 31.29 -7.41
C GLU A 311 -0.72 31.14 -5.94
N PRO A 312 -0.15 30.01 -5.52
CA PRO A 312 0.44 29.88 -4.20
C PRO A 312 1.73 30.70 -4.07
N GLU A 313 2.11 31.08 -2.83
CA GLU A 313 3.41 31.73 -2.53
C GLU A 313 4.58 30.83 -3.00
N LYS A 314 4.47 29.51 -2.84
CA LYS A 314 5.43 28.50 -3.31
C LYS A 314 4.66 27.41 -4.07
N GLN A 315 5.00 27.19 -5.34
CA GLN A 315 4.48 26.09 -6.14
C GLN A 315 5.04 24.74 -5.67
N ILE A 316 4.27 23.66 -5.83
CA ILE A 316 4.77 22.30 -5.75
C ILE A 316 5.47 22.00 -7.08
N VAL A 317 6.78 21.78 -7.04
CA VAL A 317 7.58 21.56 -8.24
C VAL A 317 8.17 20.17 -8.23
N TYR A 318 7.95 19.40 -9.29
CA TYR A 318 8.62 18.13 -9.55
C TYR A 318 9.59 18.28 -10.71
N TYR A 319 10.83 17.90 -10.49
CA TYR A 319 11.82 17.80 -11.56
C TYR A 319 11.86 16.37 -12.11
N ILE A 320 11.97 16.26 -13.42
CA ILE A 320 12.18 14.95 -14.07
C ILE A 320 13.67 14.64 -14.03
N ASP A 321 14.01 13.42 -13.59
CA ASP A 321 15.39 12.93 -13.57
C ASP A 321 16.01 13.04 -14.98
N PRO A 322 17.18 13.69 -15.13
CA PRO A 322 17.86 13.79 -16.42
C PRO A 322 18.17 12.46 -17.11
N ALA A 323 18.23 11.35 -16.35
CA ALA A 323 18.41 10.01 -16.88
C ALA A 323 17.14 9.42 -17.54
N THR A 324 15.99 10.09 -17.41
CA THR A 324 14.74 9.66 -18.03
C THR A 324 14.82 9.66 -19.55
N PRO A 325 14.41 8.59 -20.26
CA PRO A 325 14.32 8.59 -21.72
C PRO A 325 13.48 9.78 -22.22
N LYS A 326 14.07 10.58 -23.14
CA LYS A 326 13.49 11.86 -23.58
C LYS A 326 12.07 11.73 -24.15
N GLU A 327 11.74 10.59 -24.72
CA GLU A 327 10.42 10.33 -25.29
C GLU A 327 9.29 10.30 -24.27
N TRP A 328 9.59 9.95 -22.98
CA TRP A 328 8.60 9.84 -21.92
C TRP A 328 8.47 11.11 -21.07
N VAL A 329 9.47 11.99 -21.11
CA VAL A 329 9.50 13.24 -20.32
C VAL A 329 8.23 14.09 -20.47
N PRO A 330 7.72 14.37 -21.69
CA PRO A 330 6.51 15.18 -21.85
C PRO A 330 5.29 14.57 -21.16
N TYR A 331 5.09 13.27 -21.27
CA TYR A 331 3.94 12.56 -20.70
C TYR A 331 4.00 12.51 -19.16
N LEU A 332 5.19 12.36 -18.59
CA LEU A 332 5.41 12.42 -17.15
C LEU A 332 5.09 13.82 -16.61
N ILE A 333 5.54 14.87 -17.30
CA ILE A 333 5.24 16.27 -16.96
C ILE A 333 3.73 16.54 -17.05
N GLU A 334 3.07 16.07 -18.09
CA GLU A 334 1.62 16.22 -18.25
C GLU A 334 0.87 15.54 -17.11
N GLY A 335 1.30 14.33 -16.69
CA GLY A 335 0.70 13.61 -15.56
C GLY A 335 0.81 14.39 -14.25
N ILE A 336 1.92 15.06 -14.00
CA ILE A 336 2.10 15.96 -12.85
C ILE A 336 1.15 17.16 -12.98
N ASN A 337 1.10 17.79 -14.14
CA ASN A 337 0.33 19.02 -14.38
C ASN A 337 -1.19 18.80 -14.36
N ASP A 338 -1.66 17.58 -14.60
CA ASP A 338 -3.08 17.23 -14.58
C ASP A 338 -3.75 17.60 -13.24
N TRP A 339 -3.00 17.58 -12.12
CA TRP A 339 -3.52 17.90 -10.79
C TRP A 339 -3.93 19.37 -10.61
N ASN A 340 -3.49 20.29 -11.50
CA ASN A 340 -3.94 21.69 -11.42
C ASN A 340 -5.48 21.80 -11.46
N LYS A 341 -6.17 20.91 -12.21
CA LYS A 341 -7.64 20.86 -12.26
C LYS A 341 -8.25 20.57 -10.88
N ALA A 342 -7.56 19.81 -10.04
CA ALA A 342 -8.01 19.54 -8.67
C ALA A 342 -7.68 20.70 -7.73
N PHE A 343 -6.51 21.36 -7.91
CA PHE A 343 -6.13 22.53 -7.12
C PHE A 343 -6.99 23.75 -7.40
N GLU A 344 -7.54 23.89 -8.61
CA GLU A 344 -8.52 24.94 -8.93
C GLU A 344 -9.78 24.82 -8.04
N ALA A 345 -10.21 23.60 -7.70
CA ALA A 345 -11.31 23.41 -6.75
C ALA A 345 -10.96 23.88 -5.33
N ALA A 346 -9.66 23.95 -4.98
CA ALA A 346 -9.16 24.50 -3.73
C ALA A 346 -8.86 26.03 -3.81
N GLY A 347 -9.11 26.68 -4.95
CA GLY A 347 -8.89 28.12 -5.17
C GLY A 347 -7.50 28.47 -5.70
N PHE A 348 -6.69 27.51 -6.13
CA PHE A 348 -5.35 27.73 -6.62
C PHE A 348 -5.23 27.45 -8.12
N LYS A 349 -4.57 28.35 -8.87
CA LYS A 349 -4.07 28.10 -10.23
C LYS A 349 -2.56 27.87 -10.19
N ASN A 350 -2.04 27.09 -11.13
CA ASN A 350 -0.60 26.78 -11.24
C ASN A 350 0.01 26.30 -9.91
N ALA A 351 -0.73 25.49 -9.15
CA ALA A 351 -0.30 25.04 -7.83
C ALA A 351 0.82 24.00 -7.90
N ILE A 352 0.81 23.16 -8.93
CA ILE A 352 1.79 22.10 -9.17
C ILE A 352 2.35 22.19 -10.59
N VAL A 353 3.63 21.87 -10.76
CA VAL A 353 4.29 21.90 -12.07
C VAL A 353 5.41 20.86 -12.17
N GLY A 354 5.39 20.11 -13.27
CA GLY A 354 6.50 19.26 -13.70
C GLY A 354 7.48 20.04 -14.58
N LYS A 355 8.78 19.86 -14.37
CA LYS A 355 9.84 20.55 -15.11
C LYS A 355 11.01 19.63 -15.39
N GLU A 356 11.71 19.85 -16.49
CA GLU A 356 13.06 19.34 -16.67
C GLU A 356 14.06 20.13 -15.80
N VAL A 357 15.14 19.47 -15.40
CA VAL A 357 16.24 20.15 -14.70
C VAL A 357 16.92 21.13 -15.69
N PRO A 358 17.01 22.44 -15.37
CA PRO A 358 17.66 23.40 -16.25
C PRO A 358 19.15 23.07 -16.46
N LYS A 359 19.62 23.15 -17.68
CA LYS A 359 21.04 22.92 -18.00
C LYS A 359 21.95 23.84 -17.19
N GLY A 360 22.98 23.25 -16.57
CA GLY A 360 23.96 24.00 -15.77
C GLY A 360 23.46 24.49 -14.41
N SER A 361 22.26 24.07 -13.96
CA SER A 361 21.80 24.34 -12.60
C SER A 361 22.41 23.35 -11.60
N ASN A 362 22.43 23.73 -10.33
CA ASN A 362 22.86 22.90 -9.21
C ASN A 362 21.70 22.08 -8.61
N ILE A 363 20.56 21.97 -9.31
CA ILE A 363 19.41 21.20 -8.86
C ILE A 363 19.77 19.70 -8.90
N SER A 364 19.74 19.08 -7.74
CA SER A 364 20.10 17.68 -7.55
C SER A 364 18.95 16.91 -6.91
N PRO A 365 18.73 15.64 -7.28
CA PRO A 365 17.80 14.78 -6.56
C PRO A 365 18.26 14.46 -5.13
N ASP A 366 19.49 14.77 -4.78
CA ASP A 366 20.02 14.62 -3.41
C ASP A 366 19.76 15.88 -2.54
N ASP A 367 19.26 16.96 -3.11
CA ASP A 367 18.92 18.19 -2.36
C ASP A 367 17.41 18.16 -2.02
N ALA A 368 17.09 18.00 -0.73
CA ALA A 368 15.74 17.92 -0.22
C ALA A 368 14.87 19.19 -0.42
N GLN A 369 15.42 20.25 -0.97
CA GLN A 369 14.62 21.38 -1.41
C GLN A 369 13.79 21.07 -2.66
N TYR A 370 14.11 20.00 -3.39
CA TYR A 370 13.53 19.66 -4.68
C TYR A 370 12.87 18.28 -4.66
N SER A 371 11.66 18.19 -5.16
CA SER A 371 11.00 16.90 -5.40
C SER A 371 11.28 16.40 -6.81
N PHE A 372 11.47 15.10 -6.97
CA PHE A 372 11.86 14.48 -8.23
C PHE A 372 10.96 13.31 -8.63
N LEU A 373 10.80 13.14 -9.94
CA LEU A 373 10.44 11.85 -10.52
C LEU A 373 11.75 11.18 -10.98
N ARG A 374 12.18 10.14 -10.24
CA ARG A 374 13.40 9.37 -10.43
C ARG A 374 13.14 8.20 -11.38
N TYR A 375 13.93 8.07 -12.45
CA TYR A 375 13.82 6.96 -13.38
C TYR A 375 14.82 5.85 -13.03
N LEU A 376 14.32 4.65 -12.72
CA LEU A 376 15.13 3.55 -12.21
C LEU A 376 15.08 2.33 -13.15
N PRO A 377 16.24 1.78 -13.56
CA PRO A 377 16.31 0.53 -14.31
C PRO A 377 15.94 -0.64 -13.39
N SER A 378 14.77 -1.21 -13.58
CA SER A 378 14.29 -2.34 -12.79
C SER A 378 13.38 -3.22 -13.63
N GLU A 379 13.48 -4.53 -13.46
CA GLU A 379 12.58 -5.52 -14.04
C GLU A 379 11.21 -5.54 -13.35
N LYS A 380 11.08 -4.95 -12.17
CA LYS A 380 9.80 -4.89 -11.45
C LYS A 380 8.84 -3.92 -12.15
N GLU A 381 7.62 -4.38 -12.29
CA GLU A 381 6.50 -3.68 -12.94
C GLU A 381 5.78 -2.81 -11.91
N ASN A 382 6.42 -1.71 -11.47
CA ASN A 382 5.87 -0.85 -10.42
C ASN A 382 6.29 0.62 -10.59
N ALA A 383 5.61 1.49 -9.82
CA ALA A 383 6.05 2.83 -9.48
C ALA A 383 5.75 3.06 -7.98
N TYR A 384 6.49 3.97 -7.32
CA TYR A 384 6.36 4.18 -5.88
C TYR A 384 6.62 5.65 -5.52
N GLY A 385 5.68 6.28 -4.81
CA GLY A 385 5.74 7.70 -4.43
C GLY A 385 6.00 7.94 -2.94
N PRO A 386 7.23 7.75 -2.41
CA PRO A 386 7.57 8.06 -1.04
C PRO A 386 7.57 9.57 -0.79
N ARG A 387 7.32 9.97 0.45
CA ARG A 387 7.33 11.36 0.90
C ARG A 387 8.01 11.50 2.26
N ILE A 388 8.67 12.63 2.44
CA ILE A 388 9.25 13.08 3.72
C ILE A 388 8.28 14.08 4.34
N VAL A 389 7.85 13.80 5.57
CA VAL A 389 6.76 14.53 6.24
C VAL A 389 7.21 15.03 7.61
N ASP A 390 6.98 16.30 7.91
CA ASP A 390 7.14 16.86 9.25
C ASP A 390 6.06 16.26 10.18
N PRO A 391 6.43 15.43 11.18
CA PRO A 391 5.45 14.74 12.02
C PRO A 391 4.62 15.67 12.91
N ARG A 392 5.06 16.92 13.11
CA ARG A 392 4.34 17.92 13.93
C ARG A 392 3.10 18.46 13.22
N SER A 393 3.16 18.54 11.89
CA SER A 393 2.18 19.28 11.09
C SER A 393 1.59 18.50 9.92
N GLY A 394 2.21 17.36 9.56
CA GLY A 394 1.88 16.64 8.34
C GLY A 394 2.38 17.35 7.05
N GLU A 395 3.23 18.39 7.18
CA GLU A 395 3.78 19.08 6.01
C GLU A 395 4.72 18.18 5.23
N ILE A 396 4.42 17.98 3.94
CA ILE A 396 5.32 17.27 3.03
C ILE A 396 6.46 18.23 2.68
N ILE A 397 7.68 17.86 3.04
CA ILE A 397 8.88 18.63 2.79
C ILE A 397 9.41 18.35 1.38
N GLU A 398 9.48 17.07 1.03
CA GLU A 398 10.02 16.56 -0.21
C GLU A 398 9.31 15.26 -0.58
N SER A 399 9.25 14.94 -1.88
CA SER A 399 8.80 13.65 -2.36
C SER A 399 9.56 13.22 -3.61
N HIS A 400 9.96 11.95 -3.66
CA HIS A 400 10.57 11.33 -4.84
C HIS A 400 9.65 10.24 -5.38
N ILE A 401 9.20 10.38 -6.62
CA ILE A 401 8.50 9.30 -7.31
C ILE A 401 9.56 8.40 -7.93
N CYS A 402 9.63 7.15 -7.50
CA CYS A 402 10.48 6.12 -8.09
C CYS A 402 9.73 5.47 -9.25
N TRP A 403 10.17 5.75 -10.48
CA TRP A 403 9.59 5.21 -11.70
C TRP A 403 10.45 4.07 -12.22
N TYR A 404 9.94 2.84 -12.18
CA TYR A 404 10.66 1.67 -12.67
C TYR A 404 10.43 1.48 -14.17
N HIS A 405 11.51 1.21 -14.91
CA HIS A 405 11.48 1.07 -16.37
C HIS A 405 10.41 0.07 -16.84
N ASN A 406 10.28 -1.06 -16.16
CA ASN A 406 9.41 -2.14 -16.59
C ASN A 406 7.91 -1.93 -16.32
N VAL A 407 7.51 -0.76 -15.81
CA VAL A 407 6.09 -0.37 -15.72
C VAL A 407 5.42 -0.41 -17.11
N MET A 408 6.18 -0.19 -18.20
CA MET A 408 5.68 -0.26 -19.56
C MET A 408 5.15 -1.66 -19.93
N ASN A 409 5.82 -2.72 -19.47
CA ASN A 409 5.36 -4.08 -19.68
C ASN A 409 4.02 -4.35 -18.96
N LEU A 410 3.89 -3.83 -17.72
CA LEU A 410 2.63 -3.90 -16.99
C LEU A 410 1.48 -3.20 -17.72
N LEU A 411 1.75 -2.00 -18.24
CA LEU A 411 0.78 -1.20 -19.01
C LEU A 411 0.37 -1.90 -20.30
N THR A 412 1.30 -2.51 -21.00
CA THR A 412 1.02 -3.30 -22.21
C THR A 412 0.08 -4.46 -21.89
N LYS A 413 0.39 -5.22 -20.83
CA LYS A 413 -0.43 -6.37 -20.41
C LYS A 413 -1.83 -5.94 -20.00
N TRP A 414 -1.96 -4.90 -19.17
CA TRP A 414 -3.28 -4.41 -18.74
C TRP A 414 -4.13 -3.90 -19.88
N TYR A 415 -3.58 -3.00 -20.70
CA TYR A 415 -4.35 -2.34 -21.74
C TYR A 415 -4.74 -3.28 -22.86
N MET A 416 -3.83 -4.17 -23.32
CA MET A 416 -4.18 -5.20 -24.30
C MET A 416 -5.28 -6.13 -23.76
N THR A 417 -5.17 -6.58 -22.51
CA THR A 417 -6.14 -7.51 -21.90
C THR A 417 -7.52 -6.88 -21.75
N GLN A 418 -7.60 -5.62 -21.32
CA GLN A 418 -8.86 -4.95 -21.00
C GLN A 418 -9.45 -4.20 -22.21
N CYS A 419 -8.62 -3.62 -23.05
CA CYS A 419 -9.04 -2.72 -24.14
C CYS A 419 -8.55 -3.13 -25.55
N GLY A 420 -7.82 -4.24 -25.73
CA GLY A 420 -7.39 -4.68 -27.05
C GLY A 420 -8.51 -4.84 -28.08
N PRO A 421 -9.72 -5.32 -27.73
CA PRO A 421 -10.86 -5.31 -28.64
C PRO A 421 -11.40 -3.91 -28.99
N LEU A 422 -11.12 -2.89 -28.17
CA LEU A 422 -11.66 -1.54 -28.27
C LEU A 422 -10.71 -0.57 -28.99
N ASP A 423 -9.39 -0.81 -28.87
CA ASP A 423 -8.35 0.03 -29.44
C ASP A 423 -7.38 -0.80 -30.29
N LYS A 424 -7.39 -0.56 -31.61
CA LYS A 424 -6.53 -1.28 -32.56
C LYS A 424 -5.03 -1.12 -32.25
N ARG A 425 -4.61 -0.02 -31.63
CA ARG A 425 -3.21 0.23 -31.27
C ARG A 425 -2.72 -0.72 -30.18
N ALA A 426 -3.66 -1.30 -29.39
CA ALA A 426 -3.37 -2.27 -28.34
C ALA A 426 -3.35 -3.73 -28.85
N GLN A 427 -3.39 -3.96 -30.16
CA GLN A 427 -3.41 -5.30 -30.79
C GLN A 427 -2.01 -5.78 -31.19
N THR A 428 -1.00 -5.42 -30.40
CA THR A 428 0.41 -5.79 -30.56
C THR A 428 1.13 -5.70 -29.22
N MET A 429 2.21 -6.46 -29.04
CA MET A 429 3.05 -6.38 -27.82
C MET A 429 3.89 -5.10 -27.74
N LYS A 430 4.03 -4.37 -28.84
CA LYS A 430 4.81 -3.13 -28.92
C LYS A 430 3.89 -1.97 -29.29
N PHE A 431 3.44 -1.24 -28.28
CA PHE A 431 2.61 -0.06 -28.49
C PHE A 431 3.40 1.07 -29.14
N ASP A 432 2.72 1.89 -29.95
CA ASP A 432 3.30 3.13 -30.45
C ASP A 432 3.59 4.12 -29.31
N LYS A 433 4.42 5.11 -29.61
CA LYS A 433 4.87 6.12 -28.65
C LYS A 433 3.70 6.91 -28.04
N ASP A 434 2.68 7.25 -28.84
CA ASP A 434 1.55 8.05 -28.36
C ASP A 434 0.71 7.27 -27.35
N LEU A 435 0.36 6.02 -27.67
CA LEU A 435 -0.40 5.17 -26.76
C LEU A 435 0.37 4.89 -25.48
N MET A 436 1.64 4.45 -25.57
CA MET A 436 2.46 4.16 -24.40
C MET A 436 2.67 5.43 -23.56
N GLY A 437 2.90 6.57 -24.18
CA GLY A 437 3.05 7.85 -23.49
C GLY A 437 1.80 8.24 -22.70
N LYS A 438 0.60 8.06 -23.24
CA LYS A 438 -0.67 8.31 -22.54
C LYS A 438 -0.88 7.38 -21.36
N LEU A 439 -0.50 6.12 -21.50
CA LEU A 439 -0.53 5.15 -20.40
C LEU A 439 0.46 5.53 -19.29
N ILE A 440 1.66 6.00 -19.64
CA ILE A 440 2.66 6.54 -18.71
C ILE A 440 2.10 7.78 -17.98
N ARG A 441 1.44 8.71 -18.71
CA ARG A 441 0.79 9.89 -18.12
C ARG A 441 -0.25 9.50 -17.09
N PHE A 442 -1.08 8.49 -17.39
CA PHE A 442 -2.08 7.97 -16.44
C PHE A 442 -1.42 7.53 -15.13
N VAL A 443 -0.39 6.67 -15.20
CA VAL A 443 0.31 6.19 -13.99
C VAL A 443 1.02 7.34 -13.28
N SER A 444 1.67 8.26 -14.02
CA SER A 444 2.28 9.46 -13.45
C SER A 444 1.27 10.29 -12.65
N SER A 445 0.07 10.53 -13.20
CA SER A 445 -1.00 11.23 -12.47
C SER A 445 -1.40 10.49 -11.19
N HIS A 446 -1.48 9.16 -11.20
CA HIS A 446 -1.80 8.35 -10.03
C HIS A 446 -0.73 8.47 -8.94
N GLU A 447 0.55 8.27 -9.29
CA GLU A 447 1.66 8.36 -8.33
C GLU A 447 1.80 9.75 -7.71
N VAL A 448 1.58 10.80 -8.52
CA VAL A 448 1.54 12.17 -8.00
C VAL A 448 0.45 12.31 -6.93
N GLY A 449 -0.71 11.71 -7.11
CA GLY A 449 -1.78 11.71 -6.10
C GLY A 449 -1.30 11.20 -4.73
N HIS A 450 -0.52 10.13 -4.71
CA HIS A 450 0.08 9.62 -3.48
C HIS A 450 1.06 10.63 -2.86
N THR A 451 1.83 11.30 -3.66
CA THR A 451 2.77 12.32 -3.17
C THR A 451 2.07 13.61 -2.71
N LEU A 452 0.83 13.83 -3.11
CA LEU A 452 -0.05 14.89 -2.57
C LEU A 452 -0.77 14.48 -1.26
N GLY A 453 -0.51 13.28 -0.77
CA GLY A 453 -1.08 12.75 0.46
C GLY A 453 -2.29 11.85 0.29
N LEU A 454 -2.78 11.62 -0.93
CA LEU A 454 -3.98 10.82 -1.18
C LEU A 454 -3.71 9.31 -1.12
N ARG A 455 -4.67 8.58 -0.55
CA ARG A 455 -4.71 7.11 -0.52
C ARG A 455 -5.58 6.59 -1.67
N HIS A 456 -5.50 5.29 -1.93
CA HIS A 456 -6.39 4.65 -2.89
C HIS A 456 -7.86 4.80 -2.51
N ASN A 457 -8.73 4.98 -3.49
CA ASN A 457 -10.17 5.06 -3.32
C ASN A 457 -10.90 4.05 -4.19
N MET A 458 -10.86 2.77 -3.80
CA MET A 458 -11.39 1.65 -4.58
C MET A 458 -12.93 1.64 -4.72
N ILE A 459 -13.66 2.41 -3.94
CA ILE A 459 -15.13 2.53 -4.09
C ILE A 459 -15.53 3.53 -5.17
N ALA A 460 -14.59 4.30 -5.72
CA ALA A 460 -14.91 5.38 -6.66
C ALA A 460 -15.53 4.87 -7.98
N SER A 461 -15.17 3.67 -8.44
CA SER A 461 -15.75 3.00 -9.61
C SER A 461 -17.20 2.58 -9.40
N ASN A 462 -17.56 2.15 -8.20
CA ASN A 462 -18.93 1.75 -7.86
C ASN A 462 -19.94 2.89 -7.93
N ALA A 463 -19.50 4.13 -7.92
CA ALA A 463 -20.38 5.29 -8.07
C ALA A 463 -20.99 5.44 -9.48
N THR A 464 -20.44 4.74 -10.48
CA THR A 464 -20.90 4.78 -11.88
C THR A 464 -21.76 3.57 -12.18
N PRO A 465 -23.03 3.72 -12.59
CA PRO A 465 -23.85 2.59 -13.05
C PRO A 465 -23.23 1.87 -14.26
N VAL A 466 -23.37 0.54 -14.32
CA VAL A 466 -22.75 -0.27 -15.39
C VAL A 466 -23.20 0.17 -16.78
N GLU A 467 -24.50 0.48 -16.97
CA GLU A 467 -25.02 0.96 -18.26
C GLU A 467 -24.39 2.29 -18.71
N LYS A 468 -23.94 3.13 -17.76
CA LYS A 468 -23.27 4.40 -18.07
C LYS A 468 -21.83 4.21 -18.52
N LEU A 469 -21.20 3.09 -18.21
CA LEU A 469 -19.88 2.73 -18.70
C LEU A 469 -19.87 2.44 -20.20
N ARG A 470 -21.05 2.13 -20.77
CA ARG A 470 -21.31 1.89 -22.20
C ARG A 470 -21.97 3.07 -22.90
N ASP A 471 -22.44 4.06 -22.17
CA ASP A 471 -22.99 5.31 -22.72
C ASP A 471 -21.83 6.25 -23.10
N LYS A 472 -21.49 6.30 -24.39
CA LYS A 472 -20.39 7.11 -24.92
C LYS A 472 -20.43 8.56 -24.43
N ALA A 473 -21.57 9.23 -24.60
CA ALA A 473 -21.69 10.65 -24.26
C ALA A 473 -21.50 10.89 -22.76
N TRP A 474 -22.00 9.98 -21.94
CA TRP A 474 -21.88 10.07 -20.51
C TRP A 474 -20.46 9.77 -20.03
N VAL A 475 -19.87 8.63 -20.43
CA VAL A 475 -18.56 8.17 -19.90
C VAL A 475 -17.41 9.06 -20.38
N GLU A 476 -17.47 9.56 -21.62
CA GLU A 476 -16.47 10.51 -22.12
C GLU A 476 -16.49 11.85 -21.36
N ARG A 477 -17.67 12.27 -20.88
CA ARG A 477 -17.84 13.47 -20.06
C ARG A 477 -17.44 13.24 -18.60
N HIS A 478 -17.90 12.14 -17.98
CA HIS A 478 -17.83 11.91 -16.53
C HIS A 478 -16.70 10.96 -16.10
N GLY A 479 -16.08 10.21 -17.04
CA GLY A 479 -15.14 9.14 -16.73
C GLY A 479 -15.81 7.89 -16.18
N HIS A 480 -15.12 6.77 -16.26
CA HIS A 480 -15.63 5.48 -15.80
C HIS A 480 -15.48 5.30 -14.27
N THR A 481 -14.58 6.05 -13.63
CA THR A 481 -14.42 6.13 -12.18
C THR A 481 -14.46 7.58 -11.69
N ALA A 482 -14.78 7.79 -10.43
CA ALA A 482 -14.80 9.12 -9.82
C ALA A 482 -13.41 9.60 -9.35
N SER A 483 -12.37 8.77 -9.42
CA SER A 483 -11.03 9.09 -8.91
C SER A 483 -9.92 8.44 -9.74
N ILE A 484 -8.81 9.17 -9.95
CA ILE A 484 -7.56 8.62 -10.46
C ILE A 484 -6.90 7.70 -9.43
N MET A 485 -7.23 7.87 -8.13
CA MET A 485 -6.70 7.05 -7.05
C MET A 485 -7.43 5.71 -6.89
N ASP A 486 -8.37 5.41 -7.76
CA ASP A 486 -9.01 4.12 -7.89
C ASP A 486 -8.15 3.19 -8.78
N TYR A 487 -8.03 1.93 -8.42
CA TYR A 487 -7.43 0.92 -9.30
C TYR A 487 -8.45 0.39 -10.33
N ALA A 488 -9.33 1.24 -10.81
CA ALA A 488 -10.29 0.91 -11.87
C ALA A 488 -9.61 0.44 -13.18
N ARG A 489 -8.35 0.82 -13.40
CA ARG A 489 -7.59 0.60 -14.63
C ARG A 489 -8.37 1.18 -15.82
N PHE A 490 -8.77 0.35 -16.77
CA PHE A 490 -9.41 0.80 -18.01
C PHE A 490 -10.88 0.37 -18.05
N ASN A 491 -11.69 1.06 -18.87
CA ASN A 491 -13.11 0.72 -19.02
C ASN A 491 -13.30 -0.55 -19.84
N TYR A 492 -13.09 -1.70 -19.19
CA TYR A 492 -13.28 -3.03 -19.80
C TYR A 492 -14.76 -3.40 -20.01
N VAL A 493 -15.69 -2.62 -19.49
CA VAL A 493 -17.14 -2.82 -19.68
C VAL A 493 -17.58 -2.35 -21.06
N ALA A 494 -16.93 -1.32 -21.59
CA ALA A 494 -17.15 -0.83 -22.95
C ALA A 494 -17.03 -1.97 -23.98
N GLN A 495 -17.84 -1.91 -25.05
CA GLN A 495 -17.84 -2.88 -26.13
C GLN A 495 -17.45 -2.18 -27.44
N PRO A 496 -16.90 -2.89 -28.46
CA PRO A 496 -16.53 -2.29 -29.74
C PRO A 496 -17.62 -1.49 -30.42
N GLU A 497 -18.86 -1.95 -30.32
CA GLU A 497 -20.04 -1.30 -30.87
C GLU A 497 -20.38 0.04 -30.21
N ASP A 498 -19.94 0.27 -28.97
CA ASP A 498 -20.17 1.51 -28.23
C ASP A 498 -19.32 2.68 -28.75
N ARG A 499 -18.21 2.38 -29.45
CA ARG A 499 -17.29 3.36 -30.08
C ARG A 499 -16.81 4.44 -29.11
N ILE A 500 -16.50 4.04 -27.87
CA ILE A 500 -16.02 4.94 -26.81
C ILE A 500 -14.58 5.31 -27.13
N SER A 501 -14.24 6.59 -27.02
CA SER A 501 -12.87 7.10 -27.25
C SER A 501 -12.00 6.96 -26.00
N GLU A 502 -10.72 7.26 -26.13
CA GLU A 502 -9.75 7.22 -25.00
C GLU A 502 -10.25 7.92 -23.75
N SER A 503 -10.96 9.06 -23.90
CA SER A 503 -11.47 9.82 -22.76
C SER A 503 -12.50 9.07 -21.92
N GLY A 504 -13.13 8.03 -22.46
CA GLY A 504 -14.02 7.14 -21.73
C GLY A 504 -13.39 5.79 -21.38
N LEU A 505 -12.21 5.50 -21.90
CA LEU A 505 -11.46 4.26 -21.62
C LEU A 505 -10.43 4.45 -20.51
N PHE A 506 -9.79 5.63 -20.41
CA PHE A 506 -8.72 5.90 -19.46
C PHE A 506 -9.24 6.55 -18.18
N PRO A 507 -8.69 6.21 -17.00
CA PRO A 507 -8.96 6.94 -15.77
C PRO A 507 -8.30 8.33 -15.84
N ARG A 508 -8.85 9.25 -15.07
CA ARG A 508 -8.37 10.64 -15.00
C ARG A 508 -8.71 11.27 -13.67
N ILE A 509 -8.07 12.39 -13.34
CA ILE A 509 -8.45 13.23 -12.19
C ILE A 509 -9.91 13.64 -12.35
N ASN A 510 -10.72 13.32 -11.32
CA ASN A 510 -12.17 13.43 -11.41
C ASN A 510 -12.79 13.99 -10.12
N ASP A 511 -14.08 13.77 -9.92
CA ASP A 511 -14.89 14.45 -8.90
C ASP A 511 -14.36 14.25 -7.47
N TYR A 512 -13.99 12.99 -7.11
CA TYR A 512 -13.42 12.69 -5.80
C TYR A 512 -12.07 13.39 -5.61
N ASP A 513 -11.21 13.35 -6.60
CA ASP A 513 -9.86 13.94 -6.50
C ASP A 513 -9.94 15.45 -6.28
N LYS A 514 -10.83 16.15 -7.01
CA LYS A 514 -11.09 17.58 -6.83
C LYS A 514 -11.63 17.88 -5.43
N TRP A 515 -12.55 17.04 -4.95
CA TRP A 515 -13.10 17.15 -3.61
C TRP A 515 -12.04 16.94 -2.53
N ALA A 516 -11.26 15.86 -2.63
CA ALA A 516 -10.22 15.53 -1.68
C ALA A 516 -9.14 16.62 -1.62
N ILE A 517 -8.69 17.13 -2.77
CA ILE A 517 -7.74 18.25 -2.83
C ILE A 517 -8.36 19.53 -2.25
N LYS A 518 -9.62 19.85 -2.57
CA LYS A 518 -10.30 20.98 -1.95
C LYS A 518 -10.32 20.85 -0.43
N TRP A 519 -10.77 19.71 0.09
CA TRP A 519 -10.83 19.46 1.53
C TRP A 519 -9.45 19.53 2.20
N GLY A 520 -8.42 18.94 1.59
CA GLY A 520 -7.06 18.88 2.15
C GLY A 520 -6.28 20.19 2.02
N TYR A 521 -6.46 20.95 0.94
CA TYR A 521 -5.57 22.05 0.56
C TYR A 521 -6.19 23.45 0.59
N GLN A 522 -7.53 23.58 0.66
CA GLN A 522 -8.15 24.91 0.75
C GLN A 522 -7.56 25.69 1.94
N TYR A 523 -7.12 26.91 1.68
CA TYR A 523 -6.58 27.82 2.69
C TYR A 523 -7.73 28.36 3.56
N ARG A 524 -7.66 28.12 4.86
CA ARG A 524 -8.75 28.44 5.83
C ARG A 524 -8.18 29.20 7.03
N PRO A 525 -7.88 30.49 6.87
CA PRO A 525 -7.29 31.30 7.95
C PRO A 525 -8.30 31.67 9.05
N GLU A 526 -9.60 31.48 8.80
CA GLU A 526 -10.70 31.86 9.70
C GLU A 526 -10.75 31.06 11.00
N PHE A 527 -10.14 29.86 11.03
CA PHE A 527 -10.15 29.03 12.23
C PHE A 527 -8.98 29.35 13.15
N ALA A 528 -9.27 29.42 14.46
CA ALA A 528 -8.28 29.72 15.51
C ALA A 528 -7.22 28.62 15.66
N ASP A 529 -7.64 27.35 15.52
CA ASP A 529 -6.80 26.17 15.68
C ASP A 529 -7.31 25.00 14.82
N GLU A 530 -6.56 23.88 14.83
CA GLU A 530 -6.89 22.66 14.08
C GLU A 530 -8.15 21.96 14.60
N PHE A 531 -8.55 22.15 15.84
CA PHE A 531 -9.74 21.50 16.41
C PHE A 531 -11.02 22.21 15.96
N ALA A 532 -11.00 23.54 15.94
CA ALA A 532 -12.10 24.34 15.39
C ALA A 532 -12.30 24.05 13.90
N GLU A 533 -11.20 23.95 13.14
CA GLU A 533 -11.22 23.57 11.72
C GLU A 533 -11.80 22.16 11.53
N LYS A 534 -11.36 21.17 12.32
CA LYS A 534 -11.86 19.77 12.27
C LYS A 534 -13.39 19.73 12.44
N LYS A 535 -13.92 20.45 13.43
CA LYS A 535 -15.37 20.47 13.70
C LYS A 535 -16.15 20.96 12.48
N ALA A 536 -15.70 22.05 11.85
CA ALA A 536 -16.33 22.61 10.65
C ALA A 536 -16.23 21.67 9.45
N LEU A 537 -15.03 21.11 9.21
CA LEU A 537 -14.77 20.17 8.12
C LEU A 537 -15.59 18.88 8.24
N ARG A 538 -15.75 18.31 9.44
CA ARG A 538 -16.62 17.14 9.66
C ARG A 538 -18.07 17.40 9.26
N THR A 539 -18.59 18.59 9.55
CA THR A 539 -19.93 18.99 9.13
C THR A 539 -20.03 19.11 7.61
N GLU A 540 -19.02 19.71 6.98
CA GLU A 540 -18.94 19.83 5.52
C GLU A 540 -18.90 18.45 4.85
N VAL A 541 -18.04 17.54 5.32
CA VAL A 541 -17.94 16.15 4.83
C VAL A 541 -19.29 15.43 4.95
N THR A 542 -19.94 15.52 6.11
CA THR A 542 -21.27 14.92 6.33
C THR A 542 -22.28 15.38 5.30
N LYS A 543 -22.37 16.68 5.06
CA LYS A 543 -23.27 17.27 4.07
C LYS A 543 -22.99 16.79 2.65
N VAL A 544 -21.72 16.81 2.26
CA VAL A 544 -21.28 16.44 0.91
C VAL A 544 -21.54 14.95 0.62
N LEU A 545 -21.16 14.06 1.55
CA LEU A 545 -21.32 12.63 1.36
C LEU A 545 -22.78 12.15 1.40
N SER A 546 -23.67 12.91 2.05
CA SER A 546 -25.12 12.64 2.00
C SER A 546 -25.73 12.91 0.63
N SER A 547 -25.17 13.86 -0.14
CA SER A 547 -25.74 14.33 -1.41
C SER A 547 -25.07 13.73 -2.65
N ASN A 548 -23.81 13.26 -2.56
CA ASN A 548 -23.07 12.82 -3.73
C ASN A 548 -22.25 11.54 -3.47
N LYS A 549 -22.74 10.42 -4.03
CA LYS A 549 -22.08 9.10 -3.90
C LYS A 549 -20.69 9.05 -4.58
N ARG A 550 -20.43 9.89 -5.60
CA ARG A 550 -19.15 9.93 -6.30
C ARG A 550 -18.00 10.48 -5.44
N LEU A 551 -18.32 11.08 -4.27
CA LEU A 551 -17.33 11.64 -3.35
C LEU A 551 -17.05 10.75 -2.14
N ARG A 552 -17.60 9.54 -2.11
CA ARG A 552 -17.44 8.57 -1.01
C ARG A 552 -16.06 7.93 -0.99
N TYR A 553 -15.65 7.53 0.21
CA TYR A 553 -14.41 6.86 0.49
C TYR A 553 -14.63 5.84 1.63
N VAL A 554 -14.10 4.63 1.50
CA VAL A 554 -14.22 3.57 2.54
C VAL A 554 -12.87 3.00 3.00
N GLY A 555 -11.78 3.51 2.50
CA GLY A 555 -10.43 3.04 2.79
C GLY A 555 -9.79 2.34 1.59
N ASP A 556 -8.53 1.91 1.80
CA ASP A 556 -7.78 1.13 0.81
C ASP A 556 -8.30 -0.30 0.73
N GLU A 557 -7.79 -1.04 -0.27
CA GLU A 557 -7.87 -2.50 -0.29
C GLU A 557 -7.47 -3.09 1.06
N GLY A 558 -8.19 -4.03 1.57
CA GLY A 558 -7.80 -4.74 2.79
C GLY A 558 -8.69 -4.48 4.00
N LYS A 559 -9.59 -3.54 3.96
CA LYS A 559 -10.79 -3.64 4.80
C LYS A 559 -11.79 -4.68 4.24
N GLY A 560 -11.42 -5.28 3.14
CA GLY A 560 -11.58 -6.61 2.56
C GLY A 560 -12.95 -7.25 2.47
N MET A 561 -14.02 -6.63 2.94
CA MET A 561 -15.35 -7.25 3.02
C MET A 561 -16.40 -6.53 2.18
N ASP A 562 -16.13 -5.30 1.72
CA ASP A 562 -17.10 -4.54 0.94
C ASP A 562 -16.94 -4.84 -0.55
N PRO A 563 -17.93 -5.52 -1.18
CA PRO A 563 -17.84 -5.87 -2.61
C PRO A 563 -17.90 -4.66 -3.55
N ARG A 564 -18.17 -3.46 -3.03
CA ARG A 564 -18.18 -2.21 -3.81
C ARG A 564 -16.80 -1.53 -3.88
N SER A 565 -15.79 -2.09 -3.16
CA SER A 565 -14.45 -1.50 -3.02
C SER A 565 -13.40 -2.55 -3.31
N GLN A 566 -13.10 -2.77 -4.57
CA GLN A 566 -12.19 -3.81 -5.06
C GLN A 566 -11.23 -3.24 -6.10
N THR A 567 -10.08 -3.89 -6.26
CA THR A 567 -9.13 -3.59 -7.35
C THR A 567 -9.70 -4.02 -8.68
N GLU A 568 -9.71 -3.14 -9.66
CA GLU A 568 -10.12 -3.36 -11.05
C GLU A 568 -11.61 -3.74 -11.22
N ASP A 569 -12.44 -3.50 -10.22
CA ASP A 569 -13.89 -3.57 -10.38
C ASP A 569 -14.43 -2.29 -11.05
N LEU A 570 -15.52 -2.42 -11.76
CA LEU A 570 -16.21 -1.30 -12.38
C LEU A 570 -17.72 -1.42 -12.19
N GLY A 571 -18.35 -0.27 -12.01
CA GLY A 571 -19.79 -0.18 -11.95
C GLY A 571 -20.40 -0.61 -10.62
N ASP A 572 -21.70 -0.50 -10.54
CA ASP A 572 -22.51 -0.83 -9.35
C ASP A 572 -23.03 -2.26 -9.33
N ASN A 573 -22.74 -3.06 -10.38
CA ASN A 573 -23.12 -4.45 -10.51
C ASN A 573 -21.95 -5.28 -11.06
N SER A 574 -21.26 -5.98 -10.17
CA SER A 574 -20.07 -6.77 -10.52
C SER A 574 -20.36 -7.97 -11.45
N MET A 575 -21.56 -8.56 -11.42
CA MET A 575 -21.95 -9.64 -12.32
C MET A 575 -22.05 -9.11 -13.76
N GLU A 576 -22.80 -8.05 -13.97
CA GLU A 576 -23.02 -7.45 -15.29
C GLU A 576 -21.70 -6.89 -15.87
N ALA A 577 -20.93 -6.17 -15.05
CA ALA A 577 -19.62 -5.66 -15.46
C ALA A 577 -18.66 -6.79 -15.87
N SER A 578 -18.64 -7.88 -15.08
CA SER A 578 -17.82 -9.05 -15.40
C SER A 578 -18.28 -9.78 -16.66
N ASP A 579 -19.57 -9.87 -16.94
CA ASP A 579 -20.09 -10.45 -18.18
C ASP A 579 -19.63 -9.67 -19.40
N TYR A 580 -19.60 -8.33 -19.36
CA TYR A 580 -19.03 -7.50 -20.43
C TYR A 580 -17.51 -7.67 -20.54
N GLY A 581 -16.80 -7.73 -19.40
CA GLY A 581 -15.37 -8.01 -19.37
C GLY A 581 -15.05 -9.38 -19.99
N ILE A 582 -15.80 -10.43 -19.68
CA ILE A 582 -15.65 -11.77 -20.25
C ILE A 582 -15.87 -11.73 -21.77
N LYS A 583 -16.86 -11.01 -22.28
CA LYS A 583 -17.06 -10.85 -23.73
C LYS A 583 -15.82 -10.24 -24.42
N ASN A 584 -15.17 -9.27 -23.76
CA ASN A 584 -13.93 -8.70 -24.29
C ASN A 584 -12.78 -9.70 -24.20
N LEU A 585 -12.63 -10.45 -23.08
CA LEU A 585 -11.61 -11.50 -23.00
C LEU A 585 -11.81 -12.60 -24.06
N GLN A 586 -13.04 -12.96 -24.41
CA GLN A 586 -13.32 -13.89 -25.50
C GLN A 586 -12.79 -13.35 -26.83
N ARG A 587 -12.97 -12.05 -27.10
CA ARG A 587 -12.43 -11.40 -28.31
C ARG A 587 -10.89 -11.36 -28.30
N VAL A 588 -10.28 -11.12 -27.13
CA VAL A 588 -8.82 -11.23 -26.98
C VAL A 588 -8.37 -12.63 -27.31
N MET A 589 -9.00 -13.68 -26.76
CA MET A 589 -8.64 -15.07 -26.99
C MET A 589 -8.78 -15.50 -28.46
N GLN A 590 -9.71 -14.92 -29.21
CA GLN A 590 -9.84 -15.16 -30.65
C GLN A 590 -8.66 -14.63 -31.48
N ASN A 591 -7.99 -13.58 -30.98
CA ASN A 591 -6.96 -12.84 -31.70
C ASN A 591 -5.57 -12.91 -31.05
N ILE A 592 -5.45 -13.47 -29.85
CA ILE A 592 -4.23 -13.41 -29.02
C ILE A 592 -2.99 -13.92 -29.76
N GLU A 593 -3.09 -15.01 -30.54
CA GLU A 593 -1.96 -15.56 -31.32
C GLU A 593 -1.44 -14.55 -32.36
N LYS A 594 -2.36 -13.82 -33.00
CA LYS A 594 -2.00 -12.78 -33.97
C LYS A 594 -1.36 -11.57 -33.29
N TRP A 595 -1.91 -11.15 -32.14
CA TRP A 595 -1.44 -9.95 -31.44
C TRP A 595 -0.10 -10.14 -30.73
N THR A 596 0.23 -11.39 -30.39
CA THR A 596 1.47 -11.78 -29.71
C THR A 596 2.46 -12.51 -30.63
N ALA A 597 2.22 -12.51 -31.94
CA ALA A 597 3.11 -13.20 -32.90
C ALA A 597 4.52 -12.59 -32.86
N GLN A 598 5.52 -13.44 -32.65
CA GLN A 598 6.93 -13.08 -32.69
C GLN A 598 7.56 -13.50 -34.03
N PRO A 599 8.47 -12.68 -34.60
CA PRO A 599 9.06 -12.97 -35.92
C PRO A 599 9.87 -14.28 -35.97
N ASP A 600 10.43 -14.69 -34.86
CA ASP A 600 11.22 -15.94 -34.69
C ASP A 600 10.36 -17.17 -34.37
N GLY A 601 9.03 -17.00 -34.27
CA GLY A 601 8.10 -18.09 -33.98
C GLY A 601 8.04 -18.52 -32.53
N GLN A 602 8.71 -17.78 -31.59
CA GLN A 602 8.63 -18.05 -30.17
C GLN A 602 7.24 -17.75 -29.61
N THR A 603 6.95 -18.29 -28.42
CA THR A 603 5.63 -18.21 -27.78
C THR A 603 5.64 -17.52 -26.43
N ASP A 604 6.72 -16.82 -26.06
CA ASP A 604 6.86 -16.18 -24.75
C ASP A 604 5.82 -15.08 -24.53
N ASP A 605 5.59 -14.26 -25.56
CA ASP A 605 4.57 -13.20 -25.53
C ASP A 605 3.16 -13.81 -25.46
N LEU A 606 2.90 -14.88 -26.22
CA LEU A 606 1.64 -15.62 -26.16
C LEU A 606 1.41 -16.19 -24.75
N ASN A 607 2.40 -16.85 -24.17
CA ASN A 607 2.32 -17.42 -22.84
C ASN A 607 2.07 -16.32 -21.80
N THR A 608 2.78 -15.21 -21.89
CA THR A 608 2.62 -14.05 -21.00
C THR A 608 1.22 -13.48 -21.08
N MET A 609 0.71 -13.19 -22.27
CA MET A 609 -0.62 -12.61 -22.44
C MET A 609 -1.74 -13.60 -22.10
N TYR A 610 -1.59 -14.87 -22.44
CA TYR A 610 -2.55 -15.91 -22.08
C TYR A 610 -2.66 -16.05 -20.54
N ARG A 611 -1.53 -15.99 -19.82
CA ARG A 611 -1.53 -15.95 -18.35
C ARG A 611 -2.30 -14.72 -17.83
N ASN A 612 -2.10 -13.55 -18.44
CA ASN A 612 -2.82 -12.34 -18.05
C ASN A 612 -4.32 -12.44 -18.29
N VAL A 613 -4.77 -12.98 -19.41
CA VAL A 613 -6.19 -13.22 -19.70
C VAL A 613 -6.81 -14.14 -18.65
N ARG A 614 -6.14 -15.26 -18.30
CA ARG A 614 -6.62 -16.17 -17.24
C ARG A 614 -6.65 -15.52 -15.87
N THR A 615 -5.67 -14.69 -15.58
CA THR A 615 -5.63 -13.90 -14.32
C THR A 615 -6.77 -12.89 -14.27
N GLN A 616 -7.02 -12.19 -15.37
CA GLN A 616 -8.11 -11.20 -15.45
C GLN A 616 -9.49 -11.86 -15.31
N PHE A 617 -9.70 -13.02 -15.94
CA PHE A 617 -10.92 -13.81 -15.73
C PHE A 617 -11.14 -14.15 -14.26
N MET A 618 -10.09 -14.62 -13.58
CA MET A 618 -10.19 -14.91 -12.14
C MET A 618 -10.45 -13.68 -11.30
N ARG A 619 -9.98 -12.51 -11.71
CA ARG A 619 -10.28 -11.24 -11.04
C ARG A 619 -11.78 -10.93 -11.12
N TYR A 620 -12.39 -11.12 -12.31
CA TYR A 620 -13.85 -11.00 -12.44
C TYR A 620 -14.61 -11.99 -11.56
N VAL A 621 -14.13 -13.23 -11.46
CA VAL A 621 -14.70 -14.23 -10.54
C VAL A 621 -14.65 -13.73 -9.09
N LEU A 622 -13.53 -13.17 -8.65
CA LEU A 622 -13.39 -12.63 -7.29
C LEU A 622 -14.30 -11.42 -7.04
N HIS A 623 -14.48 -10.54 -8.04
CA HIS A 623 -15.41 -9.39 -7.93
C HIS A 623 -16.83 -9.85 -7.63
N VAL A 624 -17.28 -10.89 -8.29
CA VAL A 624 -18.60 -11.46 -8.07
C VAL A 624 -18.67 -12.23 -6.74
N GLN A 625 -17.66 -13.05 -6.44
CA GLN A 625 -17.60 -13.87 -5.23
C GLN A 625 -17.70 -13.04 -3.95
N ARG A 626 -17.12 -11.85 -3.90
CA ARG A 626 -17.18 -10.96 -2.72
C ARG A 626 -18.58 -10.48 -2.35
N ASN A 627 -19.56 -10.57 -3.26
CA ASN A 627 -20.96 -10.30 -2.91
C ASN A 627 -21.55 -11.39 -2.00
N ILE A 628 -21.03 -12.62 -2.07
CA ILE A 628 -21.51 -13.75 -1.29
C ILE A 628 -20.99 -13.61 0.15
N ASN A 629 -21.90 -13.52 1.12
CA ASN A 629 -21.62 -13.21 2.53
C ASN A 629 -20.93 -11.84 2.72
N GLY A 630 -20.96 -10.95 1.72
CA GLY A 630 -20.35 -9.64 1.75
C GLY A 630 -21.04 -8.66 2.69
N LYS A 631 -20.31 -7.62 3.09
CA LYS A 631 -20.80 -6.53 3.94
C LYS A 631 -20.49 -5.20 3.31
N TYR A 632 -21.46 -4.31 3.27
CA TYR A 632 -21.27 -2.91 2.93
C TYR A 632 -20.78 -2.12 4.14
N ILE A 633 -19.76 -1.30 3.96
CA ILE A 633 -19.22 -0.40 4.98
C ILE A 633 -19.59 1.03 4.61
N ASN A 634 -20.48 1.65 5.37
CA ASN A 634 -20.99 2.98 5.07
C ASN A 634 -20.30 4.03 5.96
N ASN A 635 -19.30 4.72 5.47
CA ASN A 635 -18.61 5.82 6.15
C ASN A 635 -19.30 7.18 5.97
N TRP A 636 -20.51 7.19 5.46
CA TRP A 636 -21.36 8.37 5.27
C TRP A 636 -22.63 8.26 6.13
N PRO A 637 -23.39 9.35 6.29
CA PRO A 637 -24.67 9.28 7.01
C PRO A 637 -25.60 8.24 6.37
N SER A 638 -25.92 7.21 7.13
CA SER A 638 -26.83 6.13 6.74
C SER A 638 -27.42 5.51 8.02
N ASP A 639 -28.56 4.82 7.89
CA ASP A 639 -29.21 4.16 9.02
C ASP A 639 -28.37 3.01 9.61
N ARG A 640 -27.43 2.47 8.82
CA ARG A 640 -26.52 1.39 9.21
C ARG A 640 -25.10 1.66 8.76
N MET A 641 -24.15 1.63 9.67
CA MET A 641 -22.73 1.68 9.34
C MET A 641 -22.26 0.43 8.57
N ASN A 642 -22.75 -0.73 8.97
CA ASN A 642 -22.50 -2.00 8.29
C ASN A 642 -23.86 -2.58 7.87
N ASP A 643 -23.96 -2.91 6.60
CA ASP A 643 -25.13 -3.61 6.08
C ASP A 643 -24.69 -4.91 5.37
N ILE A 644 -25.59 -5.88 5.29
CA ILE A 644 -25.32 -7.13 4.63
C ILE A 644 -25.78 -7.02 3.18
N VAL A 645 -24.98 -7.57 2.25
CA VAL A 645 -25.38 -7.67 0.84
C VAL A 645 -26.75 -8.36 0.74
N PRO A 646 -27.74 -7.78 0.04
CA PRO A 646 -29.08 -8.35 -0.07
C PRO A 646 -29.05 -9.79 -0.57
N ALA A 647 -29.91 -10.66 -0.01
CA ALA A 647 -29.98 -12.07 -0.38
C ALA A 647 -30.18 -12.28 -1.90
N THR A 648 -30.98 -11.40 -2.54
CA THR A 648 -31.22 -11.44 -4.00
C THR A 648 -29.91 -11.28 -4.80
N LEU A 649 -29.05 -10.36 -4.39
CA LEU A 649 -27.77 -10.13 -5.05
C LEU A 649 -26.77 -11.27 -4.79
N GLN A 650 -26.79 -11.83 -3.56
CA GLN A 650 -25.97 -13.01 -3.25
C GLN A 650 -26.39 -14.23 -4.08
N LYS A 651 -27.68 -14.47 -4.26
CA LYS A 651 -28.21 -15.53 -5.15
C LYS A 651 -27.76 -15.33 -6.59
N GLN A 652 -27.89 -14.12 -7.14
CA GLN A 652 -27.40 -13.78 -8.48
C GLN A 652 -25.90 -14.06 -8.62
N ALA A 653 -25.11 -13.75 -7.58
CA ALA A 653 -23.68 -14.06 -7.58
C ALA A 653 -23.39 -15.56 -7.58
N ILE A 654 -24.14 -16.37 -6.82
CA ILE A 654 -24.02 -17.85 -6.83
C ILE A 654 -24.43 -18.40 -8.20
N ASP A 655 -25.53 -17.93 -8.78
CA ASP A 655 -25.96 -18.33 -10.13
C ASP A 655 -24.92 -17.97 -11.19
N TRP A 656 -24.30 -16.79 -11.07
CA TRP A 656 -23.20 -16.36 -11.94
C TRP A 656 -21.99 -17.32 -11.81
N MET A 657 -21.63 -17.74 -10.59
CA MET A 657 -20.60 -18.75 -10.37
C MET A 657 -20.93 -20.07 -11.06
N GLY A 658 -22.20 -20.49 -11.02
CA GLY A 658 -22.68 -21.68 -11.73
C GLY A 658 -22.39 -21.64 -13.24
N ARG A 659 -22.62 -20.47 -13.86
CA ARG A 659 -22.40 -20.30 -15.31
C ARG A 659 -20.92 -20.19 -15.70
N HIS A 660 -20.09 -19.55 -14.88
CA HIS A 660 -18.73 -19.16 -15.27
C HIS A 660 -17.62 -19.95 -14.57
N VAL A 661 -17.89 -20.54 -13.38
CA VAL A 661 -16.89 -21.24 -12.58
C VAL A 661 -17.19 -22.72 -12.43
N PHE A 662 -18.48 -23.10 -12.32
CA PHE A 662 -18.89 -24.51 -12.19
C PHE A 662 -19.28 -25.12 -13.55
N THR A 663 -18.91 -24.44 -14.63
CA THR A 663 -19.00 -24.89 -16.02
C THR A 663 -17.68 -24.58 -16.71
N ILE A 664 -17.08 -25.55 -17.42
CA ILE A 664 -15.77 -25.35 -18.06
C ILE A 664 -15.86 -24.22 -19.08
N PRO A 665 -15.07 -23.15 -18.96
CA PRO A 665 -15.05 -22.07 -19.93
C PRO A 665 -14.15 -22.44 -21.13
N THR A 666 -14.68 -23.24 -22.06
CA THR A 666 -13.94 -23.77 -23.23
C THR A 666 -13.28 -22.68 -24.07
N TRP A 667 -13.88 -21.49 -24.12
CA TRP A 667 -13.30 -20.32 -24.80
C TRP A 667 -11.97 -19.85 -24.20
N LEU A 668 -11.75 -20.10 -22.90
CA LEU A 668 -10.52 -19.71 -22.18
C LEU A 668 -9.41 -20.75 -22.38
N TYR A 669 -9.75 -22.00 -22.67
CA TYR A 669 -8.82 -23.12 -22.82
C TYR A 669 -8.92 -23.80 -24.21
N PRO A 670 -8.75 -23.03 -25.33
CA PRO A 670 -8.77 -23.66 -26.65
C PRO A 670 -7.51 -24.51 -26.87
N ASP A 671 -7.66 -25.72 -27.36
CA ASP A 671 -6.60 -26.72 -27.57
C ASP A 671 -5.40 -26.13 -28.35
N ARG A 672 -5.68 -25.29 -29.36
CA ARG A 672 -4.65 -24.64 -30.20
C ARG A 672 -3.68 -23.77 -29.37
N ILE A 673 -4.13 -23.19 -28.26
CA ILE A 673 -3.31 -22.34 -27.38
C ILE A 673 -2.71 -23.17 -26.23
N VAL A 674 -3.52 -23.96 -25.52
CA VAL A 674 -3.04 -24.76 -24.36
C VAL A 674 -1.91 -25.71 -24.77
N ASN A 675 -1.98 -26.32 -25.96
CA ASN A 675 -0.93 -27.19 -26.48
C ASN A 675 0.37 -26.46 -26.81
N LYS A 676 0.28 -25.21 -27.29
CA LYS A 676 1.46 -24.38 -27.60
C LYS A 676 2.20 -23.92 -26.35
N VAL A 677 1.46 -23.62 -25.28
CA VAL A 677 2.04 -23.03 -24.05
C VAL A 677 2.18 -24.03 -22.91
N GLY A 678 1.82 -25.31 -23.12
CA GLY A 678 1.99 -26.39 -22.15
C GLY A 678 1.16 -26.22 -20.87
N VAL A 679 -0.09 -25.75 -20.97
CA VAL A 679 -1.00 -25.61 -19.83
C VAL A 679 -1.88 -26.83 -19.69
N ASP A 680 -1.93 -27.44 -18.49
CA ASP A 680 -2.94 -28.42 -18.13
C ASP A 680 -4.25 -27.70 -17.78
N ALA A 681 -5.12 -27.57 -18.78
CA ALA A 681 -6.38 -26.84 -18.65
C ALA A 681 -7.35 -27.52 -17.69
N ASP A 682 -7.42 -28.85 -17.70
CA ASP A 682 -8.37 -29.62 -16.88
C ASP A 682 -8.00 -29.57 -15.41
N ASP A 683 -6.71 -29.69 -15.08
CA ASP A 683 -6.26 -29.58 -13.70
C ASP A 683 -6.39 -28.14 -13.19
N GLU A 684 -5.97 -27.14 -13.99
CA GLU A 684 -6.06 -25.75 -13.58
C GLU A 684 -7.50 -25.33 -13.31
N PHE A 685 -8.42 -25.62 -14.22
CA PHE A 685 -9.80 -25.20 -14.08
C PHE A 685 -10.53 -25.98 -12.98
N SER A 686 -10.29 -27.27 -12.85
CA SER A 686 -10.86 -28.08 -11.76
C SER A 686 -10.37 -27.60 -10.41
N THR A 687 -9.09 -27.26 -10.27
CA THR A 687 -8.51 -26.70 -9.05
C THR A 687 -9.17 -25.35 -8.70
N ARG A 688 -9.44 -24.50 -9.67
CA ARG A 688 -10.12 -23.22 -9.46
C ARG A 688 -11.56 -23.40 -8.98
N ALA A 689 -12.32 -24.29 -9.63
CA ALA A 689 -13.69 -24.58 -9.26
C ALA A 689 -13.78 -25.20 -7.86
N THR A 690 -12.93 -26.17 -7.54
CA THR A 690 -12.89 -26.81 -6.22
C THR A 690 -12.43 -25.83 -5.12
N THR A 691 -11.50 -24.91 -5.42
CA THR A 691 -11.12 -23.85 -4.48
C THR A 691 -12.29 -22.90 -4.21
N THR A 692 -13.07 -22.55 -5.24
CA THR A 692 -14.28 -21.72 -5.06
C THR A 692 -15.32 -22.43 -4.20
N ILE A 693 -15.59 -23.72 -4.43
CA ILE A 693 -16.48 -24.51 -3.57
C ILE A 693 -15.98 -24.54 -2.12
N SER A 694 -14.67 -24.76 -1.92
CA SER A 694 -14.08 -24.80 -0.58
C SER A 694 -14.26 -23.47 0.17
N TYR A 695 -14.18 -22.35 -0.54
CA TYR A 695 -14.45 -21.03 0.03
C TYR A 695 -15.93 -20.89 0.42
N LEU A 696 -16.86 -21.22 -0.49
CA LEU A 696 -18.31 -21.12 -0.27
C LEU A 696 -18.80 -22.02 0.86
N LEU A 697 -18.25 -23.23 0.99
CA LEU A 697 -18.62 -24.21 2.00
C LEU A 697 -17.69 -24.20 3.23
N SER A 698 -16.77 -23.21 3.35
CA SER A 698 -15.95 -23.15 4.55
C SER A 698 -16.79 -22.94 5.81
N PRO A 699 -16.40 -23.50 6.98
CA PRO A 699 -17.12 -23.28 8.24
C PRO A 699 -17.34 -21.80 8.55
N GLY A 700 -16.35 -20.95 8.20
CA GLY A 700 -16.47 -19.50 8.35
C GLY A 700 -17.54 -18.89 7.44
N ALA A 701 -17.65 -19.31 6.19
CA ALA A 701 -18.67 -18.82 5.26
C ALA A 701 -20.09 -19.20 5.71
N LEU A 702 -20.30 -20.46 6.12
CA LEU A 702 -21.59 -20.93 6.61
C LEU A 702 -22.01 -20.24 7.92
N TYR A 703 -21.06 -20.09 8.84
CA TYR A 703 -21.30 -19.37 10.09
C TYR A 703 -21.64 -17.91 9.83
N ASN A 704 -20.92 -17.23 8.93
CA ASN A 704 -21.22 -15.86 8.55
C ASN A 704 -22.58 -15.73 7.87
N CYS A 705 -22.94 -16.65 6.96
CA CYS A 705 -24.27 -16.68 6.35
C CYS A 705 -25.36 -16.77 7.42
N MET A 706 -25.23 -17.73 8.33
CA MET A 706 -26.19 -17.93 9.42
C MET A 706 -26.29 -16.68 10.31
N THR A 707 -25.18 -16.15 10.80
CA THR A 707 -25.19 -15.01 11.73
C THR A 707 -25.59 -13.70 11.06
N ASN A 708 -25.22 -13.49 9.79
CA ASN A 708 -25.65 -12.33 9.01
C ASN A 708 -27.18 -12.32 8.81
N SER A 709 -27.82 -13.49 8.69
CA SER A 709 -29.26 -13.59 8.51
C SER A 709 -30.06 -13.02 9.69
N PHE A 710 -29.45 -12.94 10.90
CA PHE A 710 -30.12 -12.39 12.09
C PHE A 710 -30.17 -10.86 12.09
N SER A 711 -29.28 -10.20 11.37
CA SER A 711 -29.16 -8.74 11.35
C SER A 711 -29.41 -8.08 10.00
N ALA A 712 -29.47 -8.85 8.92
CA ALA A 712 -29.68 -8.35 7.56
C ALA A 712 -31.09 -7.78 7.37
N SER A 713 -31.20 -6.71 6.59
CA SER A 713 -32.49 -6.16 6.13
C SER A 713 -33.21 -7.13 5.19
N GLN A 714 -32.46 -7.90 4.40
CA GLN A 714 -32.95 -8.96 3.53
C GLN A 714 -32.15 -10.23 3.83
N PRO A 715 -32.61 -11.06 4.79
CA PRO A 715 -31.83 -12.21 5.28
C PRO A 715 -31.71 -13.31 4.23
N TYR A 716 -30.51 -13.85 4.12
CA TYR A 716 -30.23 -15.07 3.37
C TYR A 716 -30.11 -16.24 4.33
N LYS A 717 -31.12 -17.11 4.35
CA LYS A 717 -31.12 -18.25 5.26
C LYS A 717 -30.07 -19.27 4.83
N LEU A 718 -29.41 -19.92 5.80
CA LEU A 718 -28.33 -20.86 5.52
C LEU A 718 -28.84 -22.10 4.71
N GLU A 719 -30.05 -22.53 4.92
CA GLU A 719 -30.66 -23.60 4.13
C GLU A 719 -30.81 -23.22 2.65
N ASP A 720 -31.34 -22.01 2.37
CA ASP A 720 -31.48 -21.50 1.01
C ASP A 720 -30.10 -21.36 0.35
N TYR A 721 -29.09 -20.82 1.11
CA TYR A 721 -27.74 -20.69 0.66
C TYR A 721 -27.11 -22.01 0.23
N LEU A 722 -27.21 -23.06 1.07
CA LEU A 722 -26.66 -24.38 0.75
C LEU A 722 -27.32 -24.96 -0.51
N ASN A 723 -28.65 -24.81 -0.63
CA ASN A 723 -29.40 -25.28 -1.80
C ASN A 723 -28.99 -24.53 -3.07
N ASP A 724 -28.86 -23.19 -3.00
CA ASP A 724 -28.45 -22.38 -4.14
C ASP A 724 -27.02 -22.72 -4.60
N VAL A 725 -26.07 -22.91 -3.66
CA VAL A 725 -24.70 -23.33 -3.99
C VAL A 725 -24.68 -24.71 -4.60
N MET A 726 -25.49 -25.62 -4.10
CA MET A 726 -25.63 -26.97 -4.68
C MET A 726 -26.21 -26.91 -6.10
N HIS A 727 -27.31 -26.17 -6.32
CA HIS A 727 -27.90 -26.00 -7.65
C HIS A 727 -26.97 -25.36 -8.66
N ALA A 728 -26.09 -24.44 -8.21
CA ALA A 728 -25.10 -23.81 -9.07
C ALA A 728 -23.99 -24.79 -9.48
N ALA A 729 -23.52 -25.63 -8.55
CA ALA A 729 -22.37 -26.52 -8.75
C ALA A 729 -22.79 -27.88 -9.36
N TRP A 730 -23.95 -28.39 -9.01
CA TRP A 730 -24.41 -29.71 -9.41
C TRP A 730 -25.33 -29.64 -10.63
N LYS A 731 -24.95 -30.33 -11.71
CA LYS A 731 -25.74 -30.39 -12.95
C LYS A 731 -25.87 -31.87 -13.38
N PRO A 732 -26.97 -32.27 -14.03
CA PRO A 732 -27.08 -33.62 -14.59
C PRO A 732 -25.89 -33.94 -15.50
N MET A 733 -25.44 -35.23 -15.47
CA MET A 733 -24.40 -35.72 -16.34
C MET A 733 -24.86 -35.74 -17.80
N ASN A 734 -23.99 -35.38 -18.71
CA ASN A 734 -24.26 -35.41 -20.14
C ASN A 734 -23.66 -36.71 -20.75
N ALA A 735 -24.50 -37.53 -21.41
CA ALA A 735 -24.05 -38.80 -21.96
C ALA A 735 -22.92 -38.72 -22.99
N THR A 736 -22.76 -37.60 -23.65
CA THR A 736 -21.77 -37.36 -24.72
C THR A 736 -20.59 -36.46 -24.34
N ASP A 737 -20.59 -35.91 -23.11
CA ASP A 737 -19.53 -35.02 -22.64
C ASP A 737 -18.72 -35.64 -21.48
N GLU A 738 -17.85 -36.58 -21.81
CA GLU A 738 -17.03 -37.23 -20.76
C GLU A 738 -16.07 -36.30 -20.04
N ARG A 739 -15.51 -35.30 -20.73
CA ARG A 739 -14.65 -34.28 -20.11
C ARG A 739 -15.42 -33.45 -19.07
N GLY A 740 -16.60 -32.97 -19.46
CA GLY A 740 -17.47 -32.22 -18.54
C GLY A 740 -17.97 -33.07 -17.40
N ASN A 741 -18.28 -34.37 -17.64
CA ASN A 741 -18.69 -35.32 -16.57
C ASN A 741 -17.54 -35.60 -15.61
N ASN A 742 -16.30 -35.77 -16.08
CA ASN A 742 -15.14 -35.93 -15.21
C ASN A 742 -14.95 -34.70 -14.30
N PHE A 743 -15.03 -33.51 -14.86
CA PHE A 743 -15.01 -32.28 -14.08
C PHE A 743 -16.10 -32.22 -13.01
N ARG A 744 -17.34 -32.54 -13.37
CA ARG A 744 -18.49 -32.59 -12.41
C ARG A 744 -18.27 -33.59 -11.31
N ARG A 745 -17.83 -34.81 -11.64
CA ARG A 745 -17.54 -35.83 -10.62
C ARG A 745 -16.51 -35.34 -9.60
N ARG A 746 -15.46 -34.65 -10.04
CA ARG A 746 -14.44 -34.02 -9.13
C ARG A 746 -15.08 -32.93 -8.27
N LEU A 747 -15.91 -32.08 -8.83
CA LEU A 747 -16.57 -30.98 -8.13
C LEU A 747 -17.56 -31.49 -7.07
N GLU A 748 -18.41 -32.46 -7.42
CA GLU A 748 -19.40 -33.04 -6.55
C GLU A 748 -18.77 -33.86 -5.40
N GLN A 749 -17.67 -34.59 -5.68
CA GLN A 749 -16.89 -35.25 -4.63
C GLN A 749 -16.31 -34.24 -3.65
N THR A 750 -15.68 -33.15 -4.15
CA THR A 750 -15.13 -32.08 -3.33
C THR A 750 -16.21 -31.42 -2.48
N TYR A 751 -17.41 -31.21 -3.06
CA TYR A 751 -18.56 -30.66 -2.33
C TYR A 751 -18.91 -31.52 -1.13
N VAL A 752 -19.11 -32.82 -1.34
CA VAL A 752 -19.47 -33.79 -0.26
C VAL A 752 -18.36 -33.87 0.79
N ASP A 753 -17.09 -33.82 0.37
CA ASP A 753 -15.96 -33.84 1.28
C ASP A 753 -15.95 -32.61 2.20
N PHE A 754 -16.25 -31.41 1.69
CA PHE A 754 -16.35 -30.19 2.50
C PHE A 754 -17.55 -30.24 3.47
N ILE A 755 -18.72 -30.70 3.03
CA ILE A 755 -19.86 -30.91 3.94
C ILE A 755 -19.47 -31.92 5.04
N GLY A 756 -18.77 -32.98 4.68
CA GLY A 756 -18.25 -33.95 5.63
C GLY A 756 -17.28 -33.38 6.66
N LEU A 757 -16.38 -32.46 6.24
CA LEU A 757 -15.46 -31.77 7.13
C LEU A 757 -16.17 -30.80 8.10
N ILE A 758 -17.31 -30.24 7.71
CA ILE A 758 -18.13 -29.40 8.60
C ILE A 758 -18.75 -30.23 9.68
N ILE A 759 -19.31 -31.41 9.31
CA ILE A 759 -20.01 -32.33 10.23
C ILE A 759 -19.03 -33.05 11.18
N ASN A 760 -17.91 -33.49 10.64
CA ASN A 760 -16.86 -34.24 11.33
C ASN A 760 -15.49 -33.51 11.20
N PRO A 761 -15.27 -32.41 11.91
CA PRO A 761 -14.02 -31.64 11.78
C PRO A 761 -12.83 -32.49 12.24
N SER A 762 -11.84 -32.63 11.36
CA SER A 762 -10.56 -33.30 11.65
C SER A 762 -9.45 -32.28 11.74
N GLY A 763 -8.66 -32.25 12.84
CA GLY A 763 -7.42 -31.52 12.95
C GLY A 763 -7.25 -30.59 14.17
N THR A 764 -5.99 -30.27 14.47
CA THR A 764 -5.47 -29.73 15.72
C THR A 764 -5.54 -28.21 15.87
N SER A 765 -6.28 -27.49 15.07
CA SER A 765 -6.48 -26.05 15.25
C SER A 765 -7.52 -25.79 16.33
N LYS A 766 -7.07 -25.77 17.59
CA LYS A 766 -7.93 -25.77 18.77
C LYS A 766 -8.86 -24.57 18.92
N ASP A 767 -8.52 -23.40 18.41
CA ASP A 767 -9.25 -22.17 18.75
C ASP A 767 -10.35 -21.75 17.75
N ASN A 768 -10.18 -22.03 16.45
CA ASN A 768 -11.21 -21.69 15.45
C ASN A 768 -12.29 -22.75 15.29
N ASN A 769 -12.00 -24.03 15.59
CA ASN A 769 -12.95 -25.13 15.41
C ASN A 769 -14.02 -25.15 16.50
N VAL A 770 -13.74 -24.72 17.73
CA VAL A 770 -14.70 -24.73 18.85
C VAL A 770 -15.91 -23.83 18.57
N LYS A 771 -15.69 -22.67 17.94
CA LYS A 771 -16.78 -21.74 17.59
C LYS A 771 -17.76 -22.34 16.61
N TYR A 772 -17.27 -23.06 15.60
CA TYR A 772 -18.07 -23.60 14.53
C TYR A 772 -18.71 -24.96 14.95
N SER A 773 -17.99 -25.82 15.66
CA SER A 773 -18.47 -27.11 16.14
C SER A 773 -19.60 -27.03 17.19
N ARG A 774 -19.79 -25.85 17.78
CA ARG A 774 -20.86 -25.56 18.73
C ARG A 774 -22.00 -24.73 18.13
N SER A 775 -22.05 -24.58 16.82
CA SER A 775 -23.06 -23.79 16.13
C SER A 775 -23.99 -24.68 15.32
N ASP A 776 -25.16 -24.17 15.01
CA ASP A 776 -26.18 -24.89 14.24
C ASP A 776 -25.77 -25.22 12.79
N ILE A 777 -24.60 -24.71 12.31
CA ILE A 777 -24.13 -25.03 10.95
C ILE A 777 -23.99 -26.55 10.72
N ILE A 778 -23.67 -27.33 11.77
CA ILE A 778 -23.58 -28.79 11.68
C ILE A 778 -24.97 -29.38 11.41
N LEU A 779 -26.00 -28.87 12.08
CA LEU A 779 -27.38 -29.37 11.90
C LEU A 779 -27.89 -29.08 10.48
N TYR A 780 -27.59 -27.87 9.96
CA TYR A 780 -27.89 -27.52 8.59
C TYR A 780 -27.09 -28.36 7.58
N ALA A 781 -25.82 -28.66 7.84
CA ALA A 781 -25.01 -29.51 7.00
C ALA A 781 -25.52 -31.00 7.01
N LEU A 782 -25.94 -31.53 8.18
CA LEU A 782 -26.57 -32.85 8.29
C LEU A 782 -27.87 -32.93 7.47
N LYS A 783 -28.74 -31.92 7.61
CA LYS A 783 -29.96 -31.81 6.82
C LYS A 783 -29.66 -31.71 5.31
N HIS A 784 -28.61 -30.97 4.93
CA HIS A 784 -28.26 -30.84 3.54
C HIS A 784 -27.77 -32.13 2.87
N LEU A 785 -27.25 -33.10 3.65
CA LEU A 785 -26.96 -34.45 3.11
C LEU A 785 -28.19 -35.14 2.52
N ASP A 786 -29.40 -34.83 2.99
CA ASP A 786 -30.63 -35.39 2.44
C ASP A 786 -30.87 -34.91 1.01
N ALA A 787 -30.65 -33.58 0.75
CA ALA A 787 -30.76 -33.02 -0.59
C ALA A 787 -29.72 -33.63 -1.56
N ILE A 788 -28.49 -33.88 -1.05
CA ILE A 788 -27.45 -34.57 -1.82
C ILE A 788 -27.86 -36.01 -2.17
N ASP A 789 -28.35 -36.76 -1.20
CA ASP A 789 -28.82 -38.13 -1.39
C ASP A 789 -29.98 -38.20 -2.41
N ASP A 790 -30.93 -37.28 -2.30
CA ASP A 790 -32.07 -37.21 -3.21
C ASP A 790 -31.66 -36.90 -4.64
N PHE A 791 -30.72 -35.93 -4.84
CA PHE A 791 -30.16 -35.68 -6.16
C PHE A 791 -29.45 -36.94 -6.72
N CYS A 792 -28.60 -37.61 -5.94
CA CYS A 792 -27.91 -38.81 -6.36
C CYS A 792 -28.90 -39.93 -6.77
N LYS A 793 -29.96 -40.18 -5.98
CA LYS A 793 -31.00 -41.17 -6.29
C LYS A 793 -31.75 -40.81 -7.59
N GLN A 794 -32.06 -39.53 -7.80
CA GLN A 794 -32.70 -39.07 -9.02
C GLN A 794 -31.80 -39.27 -10.25
N GLN A 795 -30.50 -38.93 -10.15
CA GLN A 795 -29.56 -39.13 -11.27
C GLN A 795 -29.35 -40.61 -11.60
N LEU A 796 -29.35 -41.51 -10.63
CA LEU A 796 -29.25 -42.96 -10.86
C LEU A 796 -30.38 -43.52 -11.73
N GLN A 797 -31.53 -42.84 -11.82
CA GLN A 797 -32.63 -43.22 -12.70
C GLN A 797 -32.38 -42.84 -14.19
N THR A 798 -31.44 -41.93 -14.45
CA THR A 798 -31.21 -41.35 -15.76
C THR A 798 -29.89 -41.77 -16.40
N VAL A 799 -28.90 -42.22 -15.63
CA VAL A 799 -27.61 -42.63 -16.11
C VAL A 799 -27.52 -44.12 -16.39
N ASN A 800 -26.60 -44.57 -17.27
CA ASN A 800 -26.36 -46.01 -17.51
C ASN A 800 -25.90 -46.67 -16.19
N ALA A 801 -26.63 -47.64 -15.71
CA ALA A 801 -26.43 -48.33 -14.43
C ALA A 801 -25.04 -49.00 -14.31
N ALA A 802 -24.43 -49.43 -15.43
CA ALA A 802 -23.11 -50.03 -15.48
C ALA A 802 -22.00 -48.99 -15.72
N GLY A 803 -22.34 -47.74 -15.92
CA GLY A 803 -21.40 -46.69 -16.28
C GLY A 803 -20.73 -46.01 -15.08
N ILE A 804 -19.63 -45.32 -15.33
CA ILE A 804 -18.85 -44.62 -14.30
C ILE A 804 -19.67 -43.55 -13.56
N ASN A 805 -20.64 -42.93 -14.21
CA ASN A 805 -21.53 -41.96 -13.59
C ASN A 805 -22.45 -42.60 -12.53
N ALA A 806 -22.96 -43.81 -12.78
CA ALA A 806 -23.73 -44.54 -11.75
C ALA A 806 -22.83 -44.97 -10.58
N MET A 807 -21.61 -45.42 -10.87
CA MET A 807 -20.62 -45.74 -9.83
C MET A 807 -20.29 -44.50 -8.98
N HIS A 808 -20.17 -43.34 -9.60
CA HIS A 808 -19.94 -42.07 -8.91
C HIS A 808 -21.11 -41.75 -7.92
N TYR A 809 -22.36 -41.75 -8.38
CA TYR A 809 -23.48 -41.40 -7.49
C TYR A 809 -23.67 -42.45 -6.38
N ASN A 810 -23.46 -43.75 -6.64
CA ASN A 810 -23.44 -44.75 -5.59
C ASN A 810 -22.32 -44.51 -4.58
N ASN A 811 -21.13 -44.07 -5.03
CA ASN A 811 -20.03 -43.72 -4.13
C ASN A 811 -20.36 -42.50 -3.26
N LEU A 812 -21.04 -41.47 -3.82
CA LEU A 812 -21.48 -40.31 -3.04
C LEU A 812 -22.50 -40.72 -1.95
N LEU A 813 -23.47 -41.56 -2.28
CA LEU A 813 -24.42 -42.12 -1.29
C LEU A 813 -23.73 -42.90 -0.16
N LEU A 814 -22.66 -43.66 -0.50
CA LEU A 814 -21.83 -44.33 0.52
C LEU A 814 -21.05 -43.35 1.39
N LYS A 815 -20.53 -42.26 0.79
CA LYS A 815 -19.82 -41.20 1.51
C LYS A 815 -20.76 -40.45 2.48
N THR A 816 -21.96 -40.05 2.05
CA THR A 816 -22.93 -39.36 2.92
C THR A 816 -23.38 -40.25 4.09
N LYS A 817 -23.58 -41.55 3.83
CA LYS A 817 -23.86 -42.54 4.89
C LYS A 817 -22.72 -42.61 5.91
N LYS A 818 -21.48 -42.74 5.46
CA LYS A 818 -20.30 -42.80 6.36
C LYS A 818 -20.13 -41.50 7.16
N ILE A 819 -20.42 -40.32 6.57
CA ILE A 819 -20.38 -39.04 7.29
C ILE A 819 -21.37 -39.02 8.45
N ARG A 820 -22.60 -39.51 8.24
CA ARG A 820 -23.64 -39.65 9.30
C ARG A 820 -23.24 -40.66 10.37
N GLU A 821 -22.76 -41.85 9.98
CA GLU A 821 -22.31 -42.90 10.90
C GLU A 821 -21.17 -42.38 11.80
N LYS A 822 -20.20 -41.67 11.23
CA LYS A 822 -19.10 -41.13 12.00
C LYS A 822 -19.56 -40.02 12.97
N TYR A 823 -20.54 -39.21 12.59
CA TYR A 823 -21.12 -38.20 13.48
C TYR A 823 -21.87 -38.85 14.67
N GLN A 824 -22.59 -39.95 14.42
CA GLN A 824 -23.33 -40.71 15.46
C GLN A 824 -22.40 -41.52 16.36
N ASN A 825 -21.27 -41.97 15.85
CA ASN A 825 -20.31 -42.83 16.55
C ASN A 825 -18.89 -42.34 16.38
N PRO A 826 -18.52 -41.22 17.03
CA PRO A 826 -17.22 -40.52 16.80
C PRO A 826 -15.99 -41.38 17.22
N ASP A 827 -16.20 -42.42 18.07
CA ASP A 827 -15.15 -43.31 18.57
C ASP A 827 -14.92 -44.56 17.69
N LYS A 828 -15.72 -44.76 16.64
CA LYS A 828 -15.53 -45.78 15.60
C LYS A 828 -14.88 -45.15 14.35
#